data_7cc76452023f45f4cc4c7324fdf85b0a
#
_entry.id   7cc76452023f45f4cc4c7324fdf85b0a
#
_cell.length_a   1.000
_cell.length_b   1.000
_cell.length_c   1.000
_cell.angle_alpha   90.00
_cell.angle_beta   90.00
_cell.angle_gamma   90.00
#
_symmetry.space_group_name_H-M   'P 1'
#
loop_
_entity.id
_entity.type
_entity.pdbx_description
1 polymer ?
#
loop_
_entity_poly.entity_id
_entity_poly.type
_entity_poly.pdbx_seq_one_letter_code
_entity_poly.pdbx_strand_id
1 'polypeptide(L)'
;MSVLKPLATAIGLGLGLGTALLPASASAYDYGEHAGVTLDRLIHDYPGRYRGTANFAGAADLMQAQMGGGYTFARQDFAWTANGENRTSQNVVAYAPGTQEKFVVLGAHFDTYFGRPDLQGLDDNGSGAAVLTEIARNLSGLKLENGLAVVGFGAEEEGLRGSRGYVASLSQQQRANLLGMINLDSLITGDRMYVHAGQNSVADPALASLREHAFSLAREMGIDLHTNPGLDPEYPAGTGCCSDGSSFENLKVPVLFVEATNWELGDLDGYQQTDNPAIPGGSTWHDPNKDNETVLTNALGQARIDQRLRDFSLLLTRLVLEMTNADLLASTASGGALARDLQDNLQRQHEALTRLHDRRWLTLQDAAREAGSFDGEIGIDGEYAPDGGFDTEASPEARRYGLHALGDYALGNGLVVGGSLSYLNGRDRLEHGGKVDSDTWQAGLYALYNEGPQWLAGEASVGHTGFDTRRALQLRANGGPVLLDQRFDGDTDAFTWGARVQGGYDFTLGELKTGPFAGLDYSHYRIDGFHEDERRRTALGYEEQRFDSLEASLGWRLRGNLPLGAMALHPYGSLRWVKELGDGRLEDLDLTSRADGRARVAELGNVDESFGRAQLGALLAITPQLGVYVEANSRFAHDEGSQASYSLGAQWQF
;
A
#
# COMPACT_ATOMS: atom_id res chain seq x y z
N MET A 1 50.86 16.75 10.11
CA MET A 1 49.77 17.73 10.31
C MET A 1 48.94 17.86 9.07
N SER A 2 48.26 16.83 8.60
CA SER A 2 47.34 16.90 7.44
C SER A 2 46.27 15.79 7.42
N VAL A 3 45.84 15.24 8.57
CA VAL A 3 44.84 14.15 8.64
C VAL A 3 43.56 14.56 9.40
N LEU A 4 43.42 15.81 9.83
CA LEU A 4 42.27 16.27 10.62
C LEU A 4 41.27 17.16 9.84
N LYS A 5 41.36 17.28 8.52
CA LYS A 5 40.44 18.10 7.72
C LYS A 5 39.14 17.45 7.21
N PRO A 6 38.95 16.13 7.18
CA PRO A 6 37.64 15.59 6.74
C PRO A 6 36.55 15.49 7.84
N LEU A 7 36.90 15.53 9.12
CA LEU A 7 35.89 15.37 10.19
C LEU A 7 35.13 16.68 10.54
N ALA A 8 35.71 17.83 10.22
CA ALA A 8 35.07 19.14 10.48
C ALA A 8 34.05 19.53 9.42
N THR A 9 34.07 18.90 8.24
CA THR A 9 33.14 19.20 7.13
C THR A 9 31.83 18.41 7.25
N ALA A 10 31.79 17.33 8.04
CA ALA A 10 30.58 16.53 8.22
C ALA A 10 29.61 17.08 9.28
N ILE A 11 30.04 17.99 10.14
CA ILE A 11 29.19 18.61 11.20
C ILE A 11 28.62 19.97 10.77
N GLY A 12 29.13 20.57 9.70
CA GLY A 12 28.74 21.89 9.21
C GLY A 12 27.66 21.93 8.10
N LEU A 13 27.14 20.80 7.65
CA LEU A 13 26.21 20.71 6.50
C LEU A 13 24.74 20.44 6.89
N GLY A 14 24.38 20.57 8.15
CA GLY A 14 23.03 20.32 8.67
C GLY A 14 22.07 21.53 8.71
N LEU A 15 22.43 22.70 8.18
CA LEU A 15 21.57 23.90 8.17
C LEU A 15 21.63 24.66 6.83
N GLY A 16 21.59 23.94 5.72
CA GLY A 16 21.27 24.50 4.42
C GLY A 16 19.78 24.35 4.17
N LEU A 17 18.99 25.40 4.37
CA LEU A 17 17.65 25.56 3.82
C LEU A 17 17.75 25.53 2.29
N GLY A 18 17.82 24.33 1.72
CA GLY A 18 17.53 24.09 0.34
C GLY A 18 16.03 24.25 0.14
N THR A 19 15.59 25.40 -0.37
CA THR A 19 14.29 25.48 -1.04
C THR A 19 14.35 24.57 -2.25
N ALA A 20 14.07 23.27 -2.06
CA ALA A 20 13.70 22.40 -3.15
C ALA A 20 12.44 23.03 -3.75
N LEU A 21 12.53 23.54 -4.97
CA LEU A 21 11.39 23.77 -5.84
C LEU A 21 10.72 22.41 -5.98
N LEU A 22 9.70 22.16 -5.15
CA LEU A 22 8.78 21.06 -5.38
C LEU A 22 8.29 21.19 -6.81
N PRO A 23 8.35 20.16 -7.65
CA PRO A 23 7.67 20.18 -8.93
C PRO A 23 6.23 20.57 -8.65
N ALA A 24 5.68 21.53 -9.39
CA ALA A 24 4.28 21.87 -9.29
C ALA A 24 3.51 20.56 -9.46
N SER A 25 2.90 20.08 -8.38
CA SER A 25 2.00 18.94 -8.42
C SER A 25 0.92 19.33 -9.43
N ALA A 26 0.84 18.63 -10.56
CA ALA A 26 -0.33 18.70 -11.41
C ALA A 26 -1.53 18.55 -10.48
N SER A 27 -2.51 19.48 -10.54
CA SER A 27 -3.68 19.40 -9.68
C SER A 27 -4.31 18.03 -9.89
N ALA A 28 -4.47 17.27 -8.80
CA ALA A 28 -5.12 15.99 -8.87
C ALA A 28 -6.56 16.23 -9.35
N TYR A 29 -6.99 15.50 -10.37
CA TYR A 29 -8.40 15.52 -10.79
C TYR A 29 -9.24 14.68 -9.81
N ASP A 30 -10.52 15.02 -9.69
CA ASP A 30 -11.51 14.24 -8.93
C ASP A 30 -12.34 13.35 -9.87
N TYR A 31 -13.13 12.44 -9.28
CA TYR A 31 -14.02 11.56 -10.06
C TYR A 31 -14.98 12.36 -10.94
N GLY A 32 -15.12 11.95 -12.20
CA GLY A 32 -15.92 12.58 -13.23
C GLY A 32 -15.23 13.72 -13.98
N GLU A 33 -14.17 14.32 -13.44
CA GLU A 33 -13.49 15.45 -14.09
C GLU A 33 -12.77 15.03 -15.37
N HIS A 34 -12.05 13.90 -15.33
CA HIS A 34 -11.36 13.40 -16.52
C HIS A 34 -12.35 12.89 -17.57
N ALA A 35 -13.44 12.26 -17.15
CA ALA A 35 -14.53 11.87 -18.05
C ALA A 35 -15.19 13.10 -18.67
N GLY A 36 -15.42 14.17 -17.91
CA GLY A 36 -15.95 15.43 -18.43
C GLY A 36 -15.06 16.02 -19.53
N VAL A 37 -13.75 16.08 -19.30
CA VAL A 37 -12.79 16.55 -20.33
C VAL A 37 -12.80 15.67 -21.58
N THR A 38 -12.88 14.35 -21.41
CA THR A 38 -12.94 13.41 -22.55
C THR A 38 -14.24 13.55 -23.31
N LEU A 39 -15.38 13.67 -22.61
CA LEU A 39 -16.69 13.86 -23.22
C LEU A 39 -16.74 15.15 -24.02
N ASP A 40 -16.30 16.27 -23.46
CA ASP A 40 -16.24 17.58 -24.14
C ASP A 40 -15.50 17.47 -25.48
N ARG A 41 -14.34 16.81 -25.47
CA ARG A 41 -13.56 16.62 -26.70
C ARG A 41 -14.22 15.67 -27.69
N LEU A 42 -14.87 14.59 -27.23
CA LEU A 42 -15.58 13.67 -28.13
C LEU A 42 -16.71 14.37 -28.89
N ILE A 43 -17.48 15.20 -28.21
CA ILE A 43 -18.65 15.85 -28.80
C ILE A 43 -18.30 17.09 -29.65
N HIS A 44 -17.23 17.80 -29.34
CA HIS A 44 -16.85 19.03 -30.06
C HIS A 44 -15.81 18.78 -31.15
N ASP A 45 -14.77 17.97 -30.88
CA ASP A 45 -13.70 17.72 -31.84
C ASP A 45 -14.10 16.62 -32.86
N TYR A 46 -14.99 15.68 -32.46
CA TYR A 46 -15.31 14.47 -33.24
C TYR A 46 -16.82 14.17 -33.35
N PRO A 47 -17.70 15.14 -33.69
CA PRO A 47 -19.11 14.82 -33.98
C PRO A 47 -19.21 13.93 -35.23
N GLY A 48 -20.24 13.10 -35.34
CA GLY A 48 -20.39 12.18 -36.47
C GLY A 48 -19.24 11.19 -36.60
N ARG A 49 -18.75 10.68 -35.47
CA ARG A 49 -17.64 9.72 -35.36
C ARG A 49 -18.06 8.28 -35.69
N TYR A 50 -18.63 8.08 -36.89
CA TYR A 50 -18.96 6.75 -37.39
C TYR A 50 -17.88 6.19 -38.31
N ARG A 51 -17.84 4.88 -38.50
CA ARG A 51 -16.78 4.21 -39.28
C ARG A 51 -16.51 4.90 -40.62
N GLY A 52 -15.25 4.94 -41.01
CA GLY A 52 -14.79 5.51 -42.29
C GLY A 52 -14.67 7.03 -42.29
N THR A 53 -14.99 7.72 -41.21
CA THR A 53 -14.78 9.17 -41.08
C THR A 53 -13.45 9.50 -40.41
N ALA A 54 -12.92 10.70 -40.67
CA ALA A 54 -11.75 11.20 -39.94
C ALA A 54 -12.05 11.37 -38.45
N ASN A 55 -13.28 11.74 -38.09
CA ASN A 55 -13.72 11.90 -36.71
C ASN A 55 -13.73 10.57 -35.95
N PHE A 56 -14.08 9.46 -36.60
CA PHE A 56 -13.93 8.12 -36.01
C PHE A 56 -12.48 7.80 -35.68
N ALA A 57 -11.56 8.03 -36.60
CA ALA A 57 -10.14 7.80 -36.37
C ALA A 57 -9.59 8.72 -35.25
N GLY A 58 -9.94 10.00 -35.28
CA GLY A 58 -9.55 10.96 -34.24
C GLY A 58 -10.11 10.63 -32.85
N ALA A 59 -11.38 10.20 -32.76
CA ALA A 59 -11.97 9.72 -31.52
C ALA A 59 -11.27 8.47 -30.97
N ALA A 60 -10.90 7.53 -31.86
CA ALA A 60 -10.12 6.36 -31.46
C ALA A 60 -8.73 6.73 -30.91
N ASP A 61 -8.06 7.72 -31.50
CA ASP A 61 -6.78 8.24 -31.00
C ASP A 61 -6.95 8.98 -29.66
N LEU A 62 -8.02 9.75 -29.50
CA LEU A 62 -8.36 10.40 -28.25
C LEU A 62 -8.61 9.38 -27.14
N MET A 63 -9.43 8.36 -27.40
CA MET A 63 -9.70 7.28 -26.42
C MET A 63 -8.40 6.66 -25.91
N GLN A 64 -7.49 6.28 -26.81
CA GLN A 64 -6.20 5.73 -26.43
C GLN A 64 -5.36 6.70 -25.60
N ALA A 65 -5.31 7.97 -25.96
CA ALA A 65 -4.53 8.98 -25.25
C ALA A 65 -5.08 9.27 -23.83
N GLN A 66 -6.39 9.15 -23.64
CA GLN A 66 -7.04 9.44 -22.36
C GLN A 66 -6.96 8.30 -21.34
N MET A 67 -6.75 7.04 -21.77
CA MET A 67 -6.66 5.88 -20.87
C MET A 67 -5.40 5.86 -19.98
N GLY A 68 -4.39 6.69 -20.27
CA GLY A 68 -3.15 6.76 -19.48
C GLY A 68 -2.11 5.71 -19.88
N GLY A 69 -1.03 5.62 -19.10
CA GLY A 69 0.06 4.66 -19.31
C GLY A 69 -0.22 3.27 -18.70
N GLY A 70 0.77 2.36 -18.77
CA GLY A 70 0.65 1.05 -18.12
C GLY A 70 -0.15 0.00 -18.89
N TYR A 71 -0.67 0.34 -20.07
CA TYR A 71 -1.40 -0.56 -20.96
C TYR A 71 -0.59 -0.88 -22.19
N THR A 72 -0.77 -2.11 -22.70
CA THR A 72 -0.42 -2.46 -24.08
C THR A 72 -1.60 -2.13 -24.99
N PHE A 73 -1.41 -1.21 -25.94
CA PHE A 73 -2.46 -0.77 -26.86
C PHE A 73 -2.43 -1.51 -28.18
N ALA A 74 -3.61 -1.78 -28.72
CA ALA A 74 -3.79 -2.34 -30.06
C ALA A 74 -5.01 -1.71 -30.75
N ARG A 75 -4.92 -1.57 -32.07
CA ARG A 75 -6.07 -1.34 -32.96
C ARG A 75 -6.48 -2.71 -33.49
N GLN A 76 -7.65 -3.17 -33.14
CA GLN A 76 -8.16 -4.46 -33.58
C GLN A 76 -9.11 -4.27 -34.76
N ASP A 77 -8.61 -4.52 -35.96
CA ASP A 77 -9.40 -4.47 -37.18
C ASP A 77 -10.37 -5.66 -37.28
N PHE A 78 -11.56 -5.40 -37.77
CA PHE A 78 -12.56 -6.44 -38.10
C PHE A 78 -13.34 -6.07 -39.35
N ALA A 79 -13.96 -7.08 -39.96
CA ALA A 79 -14.72 -6.96 -41.20
C ALA A 79 -16.02 -7.73 -41.15
N TRP A 80 -17.03 -7.24 -41.87
CA TRP A 80 -18.29 -7.95 -42.11
C TRP A 80 -18.86 -7.63 -43.48
N THR A 81 -19.81 -8.41 -43.92
CA THR A 81 -20.55 -8.16 -45.16
C THR A 81 -21.99 -7.74 -44.82
N ALA A 82 -22.42 -6.63 -45.38
CA ALA A 82 -23.80 -6.17 -45.29
C ALA A 82 -24.27 -5.65 -46.65
N ASN A 83 -25.46 -6.03 -47.07
CA ASN A 83 -26.05 -5.65 -48.38
C ASN A 83 -25.11 -5.92 -49.57
N GLY A 84 -24.28 -7.00 -49.49
CA GLY A 84 -23.34 -7.36 -50.55
C GLY A 84 -22.04 -6.53 -50.56
N GLU A 85 -21.84 -5.62 -49.62
CA GLU A 85 -20.65 -4.81 -49.46
C GLU A 85 -19.78 -5.33 -48.33
N ASN A 86 -18.47 -5.38 -48.54
CA ASN A 86 -17.50 -5.64 -47.49
C ASN A 86 -17.23 -4.33 -46.72
N ARG A 87 -17.44 -4.39 -45.43
CA ARG A 87 -17.26 -3.27 -44.50
C ARG A 87 -16.18 -3.58 -43.48
N THR A 88 -15.45 -2.58 -43.04
CA THR A 88 -14.39 -2.71 -42.03
C THR A 88 -14.54 -1.63 -40.97
N SER A 89 -14.11 -1.94 -39.77
CA SER A 89 -13.95 -1.00 -38.66
C SER A 89 -12.86 -1.49 -37.72
N GLN A 90 -12.65 -0.79 -36.62
CA GLN A 90 -11.64 -1.17 -35.62
C GLN A 90 -12.14 -0.92 -34.20
N ASN A 91 -11.63 -1.71 -33.26
CA ASN A 91 -11.71 -1.46 -31.81
C ASN A 91 -10.42 -0.83 -31.30
N VAL A 92 -10.53 -0.05 -30.23
CA VAL A 92 -9.40 0.42 -29.42
C VAL A 92 -9.27 -0.53 -28.24
N VAL A 93 -8.18 -1.28 -28.16
CA VAL A 93 -7.96 -2.23 -27.07
C VAL A 93 -6.77 -1.78 -26.24
N ALA A 94 -6.95 -1.65 -24.93
CA ALA A 94 -5.92 -1.41 -23.94
C ALA A 94 -5.89 -2.58 -22.96
N TYR A 95 -4.74 -3.25 -22.81
CA TYR A 95 -4.61 -4.42 -21.96
C TYR A 95 -3.54 -4.22 -20.88
N ALA A 96 -3.92 -4.40 -19.61
CA ALA A 96 -3.02 -4.50 -18.48
C ALA A 96 -3.01 -5.97 -18.00
N PRO A 97 -1.85 -6.67 -18.00
CA PRO A 97 -1.76 -8.03 -17.52
C PRO A 97 -1.90 -8.09 -16.00
N GLY A 98 -2.50 -9.16 -15.50
CA GLY A 98 -2.47 -9.53 -14.09
C GLY A 98 -1.34 -10.52 -13.78
N THR A 99 -1.16 -10.85 -12.51
CA THR A 99 -0.30 -11.96 -12.07
C THR A 99 -0.93 -13.33 -12.37
N GLN A 100 -2.26 -13.36 -12.59
CA GLN A 100 -3.02 -14.52 -13.04
C GLN A 100 -3.42 -14.36 -14.50
N GLU A 101 -3.66 -15.48 -15.19
CA GLU A 101 -4.13 -15.46 -16.58
C GLU A 101 -5.59 -15.00 -16.74
N LYS A 102 -6.35 -14.91 -15.63
CA LYS A 102 -7.74 -14.44 -15.64
C LYS A 102 -7.80 -12.95 -15.92
N PHE A 103 -8.89 -12.50 -16.54
CA PHE A 103 -9.07 -11.08 -16.84
C PHE A 103 -10.55 -10.68 -16.89
N VAL A 104 -10.77 -9.37 -16.84
CA VAL A 104 -12.05 -8.68 -16.93
C VAL A 104 -12.07 -7.84 -18.19
N VAL A 105 -13.22 -7.72 -18.85
CA VAL A 105 -13.43 -6.77 -19.94
C VAL A 105 -14.28 -5.60 -19.43
N LEU A 106 -13.80 -4.37 -19.65
CA LEU A 106 -14.55 -3.13 -19.50
C LEU A 106 -14.71 -2.52 -20.89
N GLY A 107 -15.95 -2.29 -21.35
CA GLY A 107 -16.20 -1.86 -22.70
C GLY A 107 -17.28 -0.80 -22.82
N ALA A 108 -17.13 0.05 -23.84
CA ALA A 108 -18.11 1.01 -24.32
C ALA A 108 -17.88 1.22 -25.81
N HIS A 109 -18.95 1.41 -26.60
CA HIS A 109 -18.73 1.88 -27.95
C HIS A 109 -18.42 3.38 -27.96
N PHE A 110 -17.71 3.82 -28.98
CA PHE A 110 -17.34 5.22 -29.12
C PHE A 110 -17.80 5.83 -30.45
N ASP A 111 -18.36 5.01 -31.34
CA ASP A 111 -18.97 5.46 -32.58
C ASP A 111 -20.34 6.07 -32.35
N THR A 112 -20.79 6.86 -33.30
CA THR A 112 -22.14 7.42 -33.38
C THR A 112 -22.88 6.80 -34.55
N TYR A 113 -24.22 6.93 -34.57
CA TYR A 113 -25.09 6.36 -35.60
C TYR A 113 -24.62 6.73 -37.02
N PHE A 114 -24.50 5.70 -37.87
CA PHE A 114 -23.94 5.81 -39.20
C PHE A 114 -24.69 6.79 -40.10
N GLY A 115 -23.97 7.68 -40.76
CA GLY A 115 -24.53 8.64 -41.72
C GLY A 115 -25.13 9.90 -41.08
N ARG A 116 -24.82 10.18 -39.82
CA ARG A 116 -25.22 11.40 -39.09
C ARG A 116 -23.98 12.27 -38.80
N PRO A 117 -23.51 13.09 -39.75
CA PRO A 117 -22.23 13.81 -39.58
C PRO A 117 -22.24 14.86 -38.46
N ASP A 118 -23.41 15.40 -38.08
CA ASP A 118 -23.57 16.43 -37.07
C ASP A 118 -23.98 15.87 -35.70
N LEU A 119 -24.08 14.53 -35.55
CA LEU A 119 -24.46 13.92 -34.30
C LEU A 119 -23.33 14.00 -33.30
N GLN A 120 -23.52 14.76 -32.21
CA GLN A 120 -22.54 14.81 -31.12
C GLN A 120 -22.45 13.49 -30.38
N GLY A 121 -23.58 12.78 -30.20
CA GLY A 121 -23.65 11.54 -29.43
C GLY A 121 -23.10 11.78 -28.03
N LEU A 122 -23.67 12.76 -27.30
CA LEU A 122 -23.22 13.10 -25.96
C LEU A 122 -23.57 11.99 -24.99
N ASP A 123 -24.81 11.49 -25.05
CA ASP A 123 -25.28 10.38 -24.24
C ASP A 123 -24.94 9.05 -24.92
N ASP A 124 -25.31 8.88 -26.18
CA ASP A 124 -25.12 7.70 -26.99
C ASP A 124 -23.92 7.85 -27.97
N ASN A 125 -22.73 7.33 -27.69
CA ASN A 125 -22.26 6.89 -26.37
C ASN A 125 -20.94 7.60 -26.01
N GLY A 126 -20.98 8.94 -26.09
CA GLY A 126 -19.87 9.76 -25.58
C GLY A 126 -19.68 9.63 -24.08
N SER A 127 -20.80 9.51 -23.36
CA SER A 127 -20.81 9.39 -21.90
C SER A 127 -20.13 8.10 -21.41
N GLY A 128 -20.52 6.95 -21.97
CA GLY A 128 -19.89 5.67 -21.62
C GLY A 128 -18.43 5.59 -22.02
N ALA A 129 -18.09 6.08 -23.24
CA ALA A 129 -16.71 6.15 -23.70
C ALA A 129 -15.83 7.04 -22.80
N ALA A 130 -16.35 8.17 -22.32
CA ALA A 130 -15.63 9.08 -21.43
C ALA A 130 -15.37 8.45 -20.05
N VAL A 131 -16.41 7.86 -19.43
CA VAL A 131 -16.28 7.15 -18.14
C VAL A 131 -15.31 5.96 -18.25
N LEU A 132 -15.37 5.18 -19.36
CA LEU A 132 -14.45 4.10 -19.63
C LEU A 132 -12.98 4.58 -19.59
N THR A 133 -12.67 5.73 -20.22
CA THR A 133 -11.31 6.25 -20.22
C THR A 133 -10.85 6.70 -18.84
N GLU A 134 -11.73 7.28 -18.03
CA GLU A 134 -11.40 7.67 -16.67
C GLU A 134 -11.13 6.45 -15.78
N ILE A 135 -11.95 5.39 -15.86
CA ILE A 135 -11.72 4.15 -15.12
C ILE A 135 -10.36 3.55 -15.50
N ALA A 136 -10.07 3.48 -16.81
CA ALA A 136 -8.77 3.02 -17.29
C ALA A 136 -7.61 3.85 -16.72
N ARG A 137 -7.74 5.17 -16.72
CA ARG A 137 -6.73 6.08 -16.19
C ARG A 137 -6.56 5.92 -14.67
N ASN A 138 -7.65 5.75 -13.92
CA ASN A 138 -7.62 5.56 -12.47
C ASN A 138 -6.88 4.27 -12.08
N LEU A 139 -6.97 3.22 -12.89
CA LEU A 139 -6.32 1.93 -12.65
C LEU A 139 -4.92 1.82 -13.30
N SER A 140 -4.53 2.84 -14.06
CA SER A 140 -3.25 2.88 -14.79
C SER A 140 -2.06 2.73 -13.84
N GLY A 141 -1.22 1.74 -14.10
CA GLY A 141 0.01 1.48 -13.33
C GLY A 141 -0.20 0.73 -12.01
N LEU A 142 -1.43 0.38 -11.64
CA LEU A 142 -1.66 -0.48 -10.48
C LEU A 142 -1.22 -1.92 -10.77
N LYS A 143 -0.75 -2.60 -9.73
CA LYS A 143 -0.53 -4.06 -9.79
C LYS A 143 -1.88 -4.77 -9.74
N LEU A 144 -2.14 -5.66 -10.70
CA LEU A 144 -3.38 -6.42 -10.81
C LEU A 144 -3.12 -7.90 -10.57
N GLU A 145 -4.03 -8.59 -9.89
CA GLU A 145 -4.02 -10.05 -9.84
C GLU A 145 -4.69 -10.63 -11.08
N ASN A 146 -5.89 -10.17 -11.41
CA ASN A 146 -6.56 -10.49 -12.68
C ASN A 146 -6.33 -9.34 -13.67
N GLY A 147 -6.02 -9.67 -14.93
CA GLY A 147 -5.80 -8.67 -15.97
C GLY A 147 -7.05 -7.85 -16.28
N LEU A 148 -6.85 -6.70 -16.91
CA LEU A 148 -7.90 -5.80 -17.38
C LEU A 148 -7.76 -5.53 -18.88
N ALA A 149 -8.81 -5.82 -19.65
CA ALA A 149 -8.96 -5.41 -21.03
C ALA A 149 -9.98 -4.26 -21.09
N VAL A 150 -9.54 -3.06 -21.45
CA VAL A 150 -10.41 -1.90 -21.71
C VAL A 150 -10.61 -1.80 -23.21
N VAL A 151 -11.86 -1.81 -23.66
CA VAL A 151 -12.17 -1.89 -25.09
C VAL A 151 -13.16 -0.80 -25.50
N GLY A 152 -12.68 0.14 -26.31
CA GLY A 152 -13.55 1.03 -27.08
C GLY A 152 -14.03 0.29 -28.33
N PHE A 153 -15.30 -0.07 -28.39
CA PHE A 153 -15.87 -0.77 -29.54
C PHE A 153 -16.23 0.21 -30.65
N GLY A 154 -15.98 -0.18 -31.88
CA GLY A 154 -16.40 0.58 -33.06
C GLY A 154 -17.45 -0.16 -33.86
N ALA A 155 -18.30 0.59 -34.59
CA ALA A 155 -19.43 0.08 -35.35
C ALA A 155 -20.42 -0.75 -34.51
N GLU A 156 -20.68 -0.35 -33.29
CA GLU A 156 -21.76 -0.84 -32.45
C GLU A 156 -23.09 -0.57 -33.14
N GLU A 157 -23.29 0.65 -33.58
CA GLU A 157 -24.46 1.22 -34.25
C GLU A 157 -24.82 0.56 -35.60
N GLU A 158 -23.95 -0.27 -36.12
CA GLU A 158 -24.21 -1.12 -37.28
C GLU A 158 -24.48 -2.59 -36.88
N GLY A 159 -24.83 -2.83 -35.62
CA GLY A 159 -25.26 -4.10 -35.03
C GLY A 159 -24.15 -4.85 -34.31
N LEU A 160 -23.56 -4.22 -33.28
CA LEU A 160 -22.60 -4.80 -32.35
C LEU A 160 -21.34 -5.37 -33.04
N ARG A 161 -20.87 -4.74 -34.15
CA ARG A 161 -19.81 -5.32 -34.97
C ARG A 161 -18.48 -5.41 -34.26
N GLY A 162 -18.15 -4.39 -33.47
CA GLY A 162 -16.91 -4.33 -32.69
C GLY A 162 -16.84 -5.41 -31.63
N SER A 163 -17.84 -5.50 -30.78
CA SER A 163 -17.88 -6.50 -29.70
C SER A 163 -17.95 -7.93 -30.21
N ARG A 164 -18.73 -8.20 -31.27
CA ARG A 164 -18.74 -9.51 -31.95
C ARG A 164 -17.36 -9.85 -32.51
N GLY A 165 -16.68 -8.89 -33.15
CA GLY A 165 -15.32 -9.05 -33.65
C GLY A 165 -14.31 -9.35 -32.52
N TYR A 166 -14.43 -8.64 -31.41
CA TYR A 166 -13.59 -8.88 -30.23
C TYR A 166 -13.80 -10.28 -29.65
N VAL A 167 -15.05 -10.67 -29.39
CA VAL A 167 -15.39 -12.01 -28.88
C VAL A 167 -14.93 -13.10 -29.81
N ALA A 168 -15.08 -12.91 -31.14
CA ALA A 168 -14.62 -13.90 -32.15
C ALA A 168 -13.09 -14.08 -32.13
N SER A 169 -12.34 -13.03 -31.81
CA SER A 169 -10.88 -13.08 -31.76
C SER A 169 -10.32 -13.78 -30.52
N LEU A 170 -11.12 -13.92 -29.46
CA LEU A 170 -10.69 -14.61 -28.24
C LEU A 170 -10.41 -16.09 -28.49
N SER A 171 -9.23 -16.56 -28.11
CA SER A 171 -8.89 -17.98 -28.08
C SER A 171 -9.76 -18.74 -27.07
N GLN A 172 -9.79 -20.06 -27.17
CA GLN A 172 -10.51 -20.90 -26.21
C GLN A 172 -10.01 -20.68 -24.76
N GLN A 173 -8.70 -20.52 -24.58
CA GLN A 173 -8.09 -20.25 -23.27
C GLN A 173 -8.54 -18.87 -22.73
N GLN A 174 -8.51 -17.83 -23.56
CA GLN A 174 -8.97 -16.49 -23.15
C GLN A 174 -10.45 -16.50 -22.77
N ARG A 175 -11.31 -17.21 -23.53
CA ARG A 175 -12.74 -17.36 -23.17
C ARG A 175 -12.93 -18.07 -21.83
N ALA A 176 -12.11 -19.07 -21.53
CA ALA A 176 -12.15 -19.80 -20.26
C ALA A 176 -11.63 -18.95 -19.08
N ASN A 177 -10.74 -18.00 -19.35
CA ASN A 177 -10.12 -17.13 -18.34
C ASN A 177 -10.87 -15.79 -18.15
N LEU A 178 -11.90 -15.52 -18.97
CA LEU A 178 -12.71 -14.32 -18.85
C LEU A 178 -13.63 -14.40 -17.62
N LEU A 179 -13.48 -13.45 -16.70
CA LEU A 179 -14.25 -13.37 -15.45
C LEU A 179 -15.62 -12.68 -15.62
N GLY A 180 -15.72 -11.77 -16.57
CA GLY A 180 -16.96 -11.03 -16.86
C GLY A 180 -16.71 -9.83 -17.75
N MET A 181 -17.82 -9.22 -18.18
CA MET A 181 -17.86 -8.02 -19.02
C MET A 181 -18.70 -6.94 -18.34
N ILE A 182 -18.16 -5.73 -18.29
CA ILE A 182 -18.87 -4.51 -17.88
C ILE A 182 -19.07 -3.64 -19.13
N ASN A 183 -20.31 -3.41 -19.50
CA ASN A 183 -20.71 -2.61 -20.67
C ASN A 183 -21.25 -1.26 -20.20
N LEU A 184 -20.71 -0.17 -20.74
CA LEU A 184 -21.17 1.19 -20.47
C LEU A 184 -21.85 1.75 -21.70
N ASP A 185 -23.09 2.19 -21.53
CA ASP A 185 -23.87 2.77 -22.63
C ASP A 185 -24.90 3.77 -22.13
N SER A 186 -24.91 4.97 -22.68
CA SER A 186 -25.93 6.01 -22.41
C SER A 186 -26.11 6.34 -20.93
N LEU A 187 -25.15 7.02 -20.32
CA LEU A 187 -25.06 7.20 -18.86
C LEU A 187 -25.76 8.45 -18.31
N ILE A 188 -26.38 9.31 -19.15
CA ILE A 188 -26.83 10.67 -18.75
C ILE A 188 -28.32 10.88 -18.77
N THR A 189 -29.00 10.47 -19.83
CA THR A 189 -30.38 10.92 -20.10
C THR A 189 -31.45 10.25 -19.27
N GLY A 190 -31.17 9.08 -18.68
CA GLY A 190 -32.15 8.33 -17.90
C GLY A 190 -32.64 9.02 -16.64
N ASP A 191 -33.81 8.61 -16.14
CA ASP A 191 -34.39 9.09 -14.88
C ASP A 191 -33.49 8.75 -13.69
N ARG A 192 -32.86 7.57 -13.68
CA ARG A 192 -31.97 7.08 -12.62
C ARG A 192 -30.70 6.47 -13.19
N MET A 193 -29.85 6.00 -12.30
CA MET A 193 -28.68 5.17 -12.61
C MET A 193 -29.08 3.69 -12.53
N TYR A 194 -28.82 2.93 -13.59
CA TYR A 194 -29.17 1.53 -13.64
C TYR A 194 -27.98 0.62 -13.90
N VAL A 195 -28.06 -0.58 -13.32
CA VAL A 195 -27.20 -1.71 -13.67
C VAL A 195 -28.06 -2.96 -13.85
N HIS A 196 -27.78 -3.72 -14.88
CA HIS A 196 -28.53 -4.93 -15.21
C HIS A 196 -27.57 -6.10 -15.43
N ALA A 197 -28.00 -7.30 -15.06
CA ALA A 197 -27.33 -8.50 -15.50
C ALA A 197 -27.69 -8.81 -16.98
N GLY A 198 -26.90 -9.64 -17.64
CA GLY A 198 -27.27 -10.18 -18.94
C GLY A 198 -28.52 -11.07 -18.88
N GLN A 199 -29.24 -11.22 -20.00
CA GLN A 199 -30.39 -12.11 -20.09
C GLN A 199 -30.01 -13.60 -19.83
N ASN A 200 -28.75 -13.96 -20.03
CA ASN A 200 -28.23 -15.29 -19.66
C ASN A 200 -28.37 -15.59 -18.15
N SER A 201 -28.48 -14.57 -17.29
CA SER A 201 -28.71 -14.72 -15.84
C SER A 201 -30.09 -15.26 -15.48
N VAL A 202 -31.06 -15.20 -16.37
CA VAL A 202 -32.39 -15.79 -16.16
C VAL A 202 -32.30 -17.31 -16.06
N ALA A 203 -31.47 -17.92 -16.90
CA ALA A 203 -31.25 -19.37 -16.88
C ALA A 203 -30.22 -19.81 -15.83
N ASP A 204 -29.28 -18.94 -15.50
CA ASP A 204 -28.24 -19.18 -14.49
C ASP A 204 -28.06 -17.93 -13.59
N PRO A 205 -28.72 -17.89 -12.43
CA PRO A 205 -28.66 -16.74 -11.52
C PRO A 205 -27.24 -16.37 -11.03
N ALA A 206 -26.28 -17.28 -11.09
CA ALA A 206 -24.88 -16.98 -10.73
C ALA A 206 -24.26 -15.95 -11.68
N LEU A 207 -24.77 -15.85 -12.91
CA LEU A 207 -24.31 -14.84 -13.89
C LEU A 207 -24.77 -13.40 -13.56
N ALA A 208 -25.64 -13.22 -12.56
CA ALA A 208 -26.00 -11.89 -12.05
C ALA A 208 -24.99 -11.35 -11.00
N SER A 209 -23.93 -12.06 -10.72
CA SER A 209 -22.98 -11.71 -9.64
C SER A 209 -22.38 -10.30 -9.74
N LEU A 210 -22.12 -9.80 -10.95
CA LEU A 210 -21.60 -8.44 -11.14
C LEU A 210 -22.63 -7.39 -10.77
N ARG A 211 -23.91 -7.60 -11.09
CA ARG A 211 -25.01 -6.70 -10.67
C ARG A 211 -25.12 -6.65 -9.15
N GLU A 212 -25.12 -7.79 -8.48
CA GLU A 212 -25.20 -7.86 -7.02
C GLU A 212 -23.98 -7.20 -6.37
N HIS A 213 -22.79 -7.35 -6.95
CA HIS A 213 -21.59 -6.68 -6.49
C HIS A 213 -21.69 -5.16 -6.64
N ALA A 214 -22.13 -4.67 -7.80
CA ALA A 214 -22.36 -3.25 -8.03
C ALA A 214 -23.36 -2.67 -7.02
N PHE A 215 -24.47 -3.35 -6.71
CA PHE A 215 -25.41 -2.94 -5.68
C PHE A 215 -24.81 -2.90 -4.28
N SER A 216 -23.93 -3.84 -3.96
CA SER A 216 -23.23 -3.85 -2.67
C SER A 216 -22.34 -2.60 -2.51
N LEU A 217 -21.57 -2.29 -3.56
CA LEU A 217 -20.72 -1.10 -3.57
C LEU A 217 -21.52 0.20 -3.58
N ALA A 218 -22.59 0.27 -4.36
CA ALA A 218 -23.47 1.45 -4.38
C ALA A 218 -24.05 1.76 -3.00
N ARG A 219 -24.51 0.74 -2.25
CA ARG A 219 -24.95 0.90 -0.86
C ARG A 219 -23.86 1.40 0.06
N GLU A 220 -22.62 0.87 -0.07
CA GLU A 220 -21.46 1.33 0.71
C GLU A 220 -21.15 2.81 0.43
N MET A 221 -21.27 3.23 -0.82
CA MET A 221 -20.94 4.59 -1.29
C MET A 221 -22.11 5.58 -1.17
N GLY A 222 -23.32 5.13 -0.83
CA GLY A 222 -24.50 5.98 -0.78
C GLY A 222 -25.01 6.42 -2.17
N ILE A 223 -24.72 5.63 -3.21
CA ILE A 223 -25.19 5.87 -4.58
C ILE A 223 -26.56 5.22 -4.78
N ASP A 224 -27.52 6.00 -5.30
CA ASP A 224 -28.87 5.54 -5.64
C ASP A 224 -28.84 4.78 -6.97
N LEU A 225 -28.71 3.45 -6.89
CA LEU A 225 -28.56 2.56 -8.02
C LEU A 225 -29.78 1.64 -8.16
N HIS A 226 -30.28 1.46 -9.37
CA HIS A 226 -31.47 0.71 -9.70
C HIS A 226 -31.18 -0.42 -10.71
N THR A 227 -32.21 -1.23 -10.96
CA THR A 227 -32.22 -2.21 -12.04
C THR A 227 -33.61 -2.27 -12.69
N ASN A 228 -33.69 -2.83 -13.88
CA ASN A 228 -34.93 -3.07 -14.58
C ASN A 228 -35.98 -3.74 -13.67
N PRO A 229 -37.15 -3.14 -13.45
CA PRO A 229 -38.19 -3.71 -12.59
C PRO A 229 -38.97 -4.88 -13.25
N GLY A 230 -38.75 -5.16 -14.53
CA GLY A 230 -39.43 -6.25 -15.24
C GLY A 230 -40.89 -5.92 -15.65
N LEU A 231 -41.15 -4.69 -16.00
CA LEU A 231 -42.50 -4.27 -16.48
C LEU A 231 -42.81 -4.79 -17.88
N ASP A 232 -41.75 -4.95 -18.70
CA ASP A 232 -41.88 -5.52 -20.04
C ASP A 232 -41.48 -7.02 -20.02
N PRO A 233 -42.37 -7.92 -20.50
CA PRO A 233 -42.07 -9.36 -20.57
C PRO A 233 -40.84 -9.72 -21.43
N GLU A 234 -40.47 -8.90 -22.40
CA GLU A 234 -39.26 -9.10 -23.22
C GLU A 234 -37.97 -8.83 -22.45
N TYR A 235 -38.04 -8.07 -21.34
CA TYR A 235 -36.94 -7.70 -20.47
C TYR A 235 -37.20 -8.16 -19.03
N PRO A 236 -36.88 -9.42 -18.70
CA PRO A 236 -37.09 -9.95 -17.36
C PRO A 236 -36.45 -9.07 -16.28
N ALA A 237 -37.08 -9.00 -15.12
CA ALA A 237 -36.62 -8.17 -14.01
C ALA A 237 -35.11 -8.34 -13.74
N GLY A 238 -34.40 -7.24 -13.60
CA GLY A 238 -32.96 -7.24 -13.32
C GLY A 238 -32.05 -7.54 -14.50
N THR A 239 -32.60 -7.68 -15.72
CA THR A 239 -31.79 -7.91 -16.92
C THR A 239 -31.79 -6.71 -17.85
N GLY A 240 -30.71 -6.56 -18.61
CA GLY A 240 -30.55 -5.60 -19.70
C GLY A 240 -30.23 -6.31 -21.02
N CYS A 241 -30.17 -5.53 -22.10
CA CYS A 241 -29.79 -6.05 -23.40
C CYS A 241 -29.28 -4.95 -24.35
N CYS A 242 -29.10 -5.37 -25.56
CA CYS A 242 -29.16 -4.59 -26.79
C CYS A 242 -27.96 -3.67 -27.04
N SER A 243 -26.88 -3.78 -26.25
CA SER A 243 -25.58 -3.16 -26.45
C SER A 243 -24.46 -4.21 -26.48
N ASP A 244 -23.21 -3.80 -26.55
CA ASP A 244 -22.01 -4.63 -26.73
C ASP A 244 -21.89 -5.81 -25.76
N GLY A 245 -22.42 -5.66 -24.53
CA GLY A 245 -22.48 -6.73 -23.53
C GLY A 245 -23.17 -8.01 -24.05
N SER A 246 -24.20 -7.87 -24.90
CA SER A 246 -24.92 -9.00 -25.47
C SER A 246 -24.04 -9.95 -26.29
N SER A 247 -22.93 -9.45 -26.84
CA SER A 247 -21.96 -10.29 -27.56
C SER A 247 -21.21 -11.28 -26.64
N PHE A 248 -21.18 -11.04 -25.34
CA PHE A 248 -20.48 -11.85 -24.34
C PHE A 248 -21.37 -12.87 -23.63
N GLU A 249 -22.68 -12.72 -23.68
CA GLU A 249 -23.62 -13.58 -22.95
C GLU A 249 -23.48 -15.07 -23.32
N ASN A 250 -23.16 -15.37 -24.58
CA ASN A 250 -22.95 -16.74 -25.06
C ASN A 250 -21.69 -17.39 -24.51
N LEU A 251 -20.78 -16.62 -23.91
CA LEU A 251 -19.57 -17.13 -23.26
C LEU A 251 -19.85 -17.68 -21.84
N LYS A 252 -21.09 -17.55 -21.35
CA LYS A 252 -21.53 -17.97 -20.01
C LYS A 252 -20.70 -17.31 -18.90
N VAL A 253 -20.40 -16.04 -19.08
CA VAL A 253 -19.76 -15.17 -18.09
C VAL A 253 -20.77 -14.16 -17.57
N PRO A 254 -20.60 -13.62 -16.36
CA PRO A 254 -21.37 -12.48 -15.90
C PRO A 254 -21.21 -11.28 -16.85
N VAL A 255 -22.32 -10.66 -17.21
CA VAL A 255 -22.34 -9.40 -17.96
C VAL A 255 -23.06 -8.36 -17.11
N LEU A 256 -22.51 -7.16 -17.04
CA LEU A 256 -23.11 -6.00 -16.40
C LEU A 256 -23.38 -4.96 -17.48
N PHE A 257 -24.64 -4.64 -17.73
CA PHE A 257 -25.06 -3.48 -18.49
C PHE A 257 -25.17 -2.30 -17.54
N VAL A 258 -24.55 -1.20 -17.85
CA VAL A 258 -24.55 0.03 -17.08
C VAL A 258 -25.14 1.14 -17.94
N GLU A 259 -26.23 1.70 -17.51
CA GLU A 259 -26.97 2.69 -18.28
C GLU A 259 -27.74 3.68 -17.39
N ALA A 260 -28.17 4.79 -17.94
CA ALA A 260 -29.08 5.73 -17.33
C ALA A 260 -30.27 5.96 -18.26
N THR A 261 -31.14 4.98 -18.31
CA THR A 261 -32.37 4.93 -19.13
C THR A 261 -33.60 5.11 -18.26
N ASN A 262 -34.80 5.04 -18.86
CA ASN A 262 -36.06 5.37 -18.17
C ASN A 262 -36.88 4.10 -17.90
N TRP A 263 -36.41 3.21 -17.04
CA TRP A 263 -37.11 1.98 -16.68
C TRP A 263 -38.31 2.19 -15.75
N GLU A 264 -38.33 3.30 -14.99
CA GLU A 264 -39.35 3.57 -13.97
C GLU A 264 -40.29 4.70 -14.36
N LEU A 265 -40.11 5.32 -15.50
CA LEU A 265 -41.03 6.34 -16.01
C LEU A 265 -42.32 5.70 -16.55
N GLY A 266 -43.12 5.38 -15.70
CA GLY A 266 -44.53 5.30 -15.53
C GLY A 266 -45.35 4.38 -16.40
N ASP A 267 -45.83 4.78 -17.50
CA ASP A 267 -46.95 4.18 -18.21
C ASP A 267 -46.55 3.45 -19.48
N LEU A 268 -45.25 3.28 -19.64
CA LEU A 268 -44.69 2.73 -20.83
C LEU A 268 -44.15 1.35 -20.54
N ASP A 269 -43.91 0.58 -21.51
CA ASP A 269 -43.63 -0.84 -21.58
C ASP A 269 -42.37 -1.32 -20.88
N GLY A 270 -41.75 -0.49 -20.03
CA GLY A 270 -40.56 -0.86 -19.22
C GLY A 270 -39.23 -0.62 -19.90
N TYR A 271 -39.13 -0.49 -21.20
CA TYR A 271 -37.90 -0.14 -21.93
C TYR A 271 -38.07 1.16 -22.70
N GLN A 272 -37.98 2.26 -21.99
CA GLN A 272 -38.16 3.60 -22.55
C GLN A 272 -36.86 4.38 -22.44
N GLN A 273 -35.82 3.87 -23.03
CA GLN A 273 -34.50 4.48 -23.01
C GLN A 273 -34.50 5.95 -23.34
N THR A 274 -35.51 6.35 -24.08
CA THR A 274 -35.50 7.59 -24.83
C THR A 274 -36.54 8.57 -24.46
N ASP A 275 -37.60 8.18 -23.78
CA ASP A 275 -38.72 9.07 -23.48
C ASP A 275 -38.58 9.74 -22.11
N ASN A 276 -37.57 10.61 -21.97
CA ASN A 276 -37.49 11.48 -20.81
C ASN A 276 -38.36 12.73 -21.02
N PRO A 277 -39.40 12.99 -20.16
CA PRO A 277 -40.27 14.15 -20.28
C PRO A 277 -39.55 15.50 -20.20
N ALA A 278 -38.36 15.55 -19.60
CA ALA A 278 -37.54 16.75 -19.55
C ALA A 278 -36.89 17.08 -20.91
N ILE A 279 -36.86 16.12 -21.85
CA ILE A 279 -36.24 16.29 -23.17
C ILE A 279 -37.31 16.55 -24.21
N PRO A 280 -37.29 17.69 -24.93
CA PRO A 280 -38.28 17.99 -25.96
C PRO A 280 -38.38 16.89 -27.02
N GLY A 281 -39.53 16.24 -27.11
CA GLY A 281 -39.81 15.17 -28.08
C GLY A 281 -39.30 13.79 -27.64
N GLY A 282 -38.87 13.64 -26.39
CA GLY A 282 -38.67 12.38 -25.67
C GLY A 282 -37.39 11.63 -26.00
N SER A 283 -37.26 11.09 -27.18
CA SER A 283 -36.11 10.28 -27.59
C SER A 283 -34.87 11.08 -27.98
N THR A 284 -33.70 10.74 -27.46
CA THR A 284 -32.45 11.41 -27.81
C THR A 284 -31.62 10.63 -28.82
N TRP A 285 -31.65 9.31 -28.78
CA TRP A 285 -30.75 8.46 -29.57
C TRP A 285 -30.82 8.73 -31.06
N HIS A 286 -29.65 8.73 -31.69
CA HIS A 286 -29.47 8.87 -33.14
C HIS A 286 -29.99 10.19 -33.76
N ASP A 287 -30.46 11.13 -32.92
CA ASP A 287 -30.99 12.43 -33.39
C ASP A 287 -30.04 13.58 -33.08
N PRO A 288 -29.36 14.17 -34.09
CA PRO A 288 -28.39 15.25 -33.86
C PRO A 288 -29.01 16.51 -33.26
N ASN A 289 -30.35 16.66 -33.36
CA ASN A 289 -31.07 17.79 -32.76
C ASN A 289 -31.41 17.56 -31.28
N LYS A 290 -31.13 16.40 -30.72
CA LYS A 290 -31.49 16.03 -29.35
C LYS A 290 -30.30 15.53 -28.53
N ASP A 291 -29.51 14.61 -29.06
CA ASP A 291 -28.34 14.10 -28.37
C ASP A 291 -27.15 15.03 -28.59
N ASN A 292 -27.25 16.19 -28.00
CA ASN A 292 -26.24 17.24 -28.06
C ASN A 292 -26.18 18.04 -26.75
N GLU A 293 -25.07 18.69 -26.51
CA GLU A 293 -24.80 19.45 -25.29
C GLU A 293 -25.86 20.51 -25.00
N THR A 294 -26.26 21.28 -26.01
CA THR A 294 -27.24 22.38 -25.81
C THR A 294 -28.58 21.88 -25.29
N VAL A 295 -29.11 20.83 -25.91
CA VAL A 295 -30.40 20.25 -25.51
C VAL A 295 -30.31 19.57 -24.15
N LEU A 296 -29.31 18.74 -23.93
CA LEU A 296 -29.19 17.96 -22.71
C LEU A 296 -28.85 18.84 -21.49
N THR A 297 -27.98 19.86 -21.65
CA THR A 297 -27.68 20.81 -20.58
C THR A 297 -28.91 21.66 -20.24
N ASN A 298 -29.70 22.09 -21.24
CA ASN A 298 -30.94 22.85 -20.99
C ASN A 298 -32.01 21.98 -20.31
N ALA A 299 -32.13 20.72 -20.66
CA ALA A 299 -33.12 19.81 -20.13
C ALA A 299 -32.79 19.26 -18.74
N LEU A 300 -31.55 18.89 -18.51
CA LEU A 300 -31.09 18.16 -17.32
C LEU A 300 -30.26 19.02 -16.36
N GLY A 301 -29.59 20.04 -16.87
CA GLY A 301 -28.61 20.86 -16.15
C GLY A 301 -27.21 20.26 -16.09
N GLN A 302 -26.19 21.11 -16.23
CA GLN A 302 -24.79 20.67 -16.22
C GLN A 302 -24.44 19.92 -14.93
N ALA A 303 -24.88 20.41 -13.78
CA ALA A 303 -24.61 19.79 -12.49
C ALA A 303 -25.07 18.32 -12.41
N ARG A 304 -26.17 17.96 -13.10
CA ARG A 304 -26.62 16.56 -13.16
C ARG A 304 -25.74 15.73 -14.08
N ILE A 305 -25.31 16.27 -15.21
CA ILE A 305 -24.37 15.59 -16.13
C ILE A 305 -23.06 15.28 -15.38
N ASP A 306 -22.48 16.29 -14.72
CA ASP A 306 -21.25 16.14 -13.94
C ASP A 306 -21.42 15.10 -12.81
N GLN A 307 -22.59 15.10 -12.13
CA GLN A 307 -22.88 14.13 -11.08
C GLN A 307 -22.96 12.70 -11.64
N ARG A 308 -23.57 12.47 -12.79
CA ARG A 308 -23.65 11.16 -13.43
C ARG A 308 -22.27 10.64 -13.79
N LEU A 309 -21.44 11.47 -14.43
CA LEU A 309 -20.06 11.12 -14.75
C LEU A 309 -19.29 10.76 -13.48
N ARG A 310 -19.41 11.56 -12.43
CA ARG A 310 -18.75 11.32 -11.15
C ARG A 310 -19.20 10.01 -10.50
N ASP A 311 -20.50 9.80 -10.34
CA ASP A 311 -21.04 8.68 -9.58
C ASP A 311 -20.81 7.34 -10.32
N PHE A 312 -20.90 7.31 -11.67
CA PHE A 312 -20.51 6.14 -12.45
C PHE A 312 -19.00 5.89 -12.42
N SER A 313 -18.17 6.94 -12.58
CA SER A 313 -16.72 6.79 -12.47
C SER A 313 -16.29 6.24 -11.12
N LEU A 314 -16.87 6.76 -10.03
CA LEU A 314 -16.59 6.30 -8.66
C LEU A 314 -16.98 4.83 -8.47
N LEU A 315 -18.25 4.49 -8.76
CA LEU A 315 -18.80 3.14 -8.58
C LEU A 315 -18.02 2.10 -9.39
N LEU A 316 -17.83 2.39 -10.68
CA LEU A 316 -17.24 1.42 -11.60
C LEU A 316 -15.71 1.31 -11.45
N THR A 317 -15.01 2.39 -11.10
CA THR A 317 -13.60 2.29 -10.72
C THR A 317 -13.44 1.32 -9.55
N ARG A 318 -14.29 1.44 -8.51
CA ARG A 318 -14.26 0.54 -7.36
C ARG A 318 -14.61 -0.89 -7.74
N LEU A 319 -15.62 -1.11 -8.57
CA LEU A 319 -16.00 -2.44 -9.05
C LEU A 319 -14.85 -3.12 -9.82
N VAL A 320 -14.23 -2.40 -10.75
CA VAL A 320 -13.11 -2.96 -11.54
C VAL A 320 -11.86 -3.18 -10.67
N LEU A 321 -11.59 -2.28 -9.70
CA LEU A 321 -10.52 -2.45 -8.72
C LEU A 321 -10.68 -3.77 -7.95
N GLU A 322 -11.89 -4.10 -7.51
CA GLU A 322 -12.18 -5.34 -6.79
C GLU A 322 -12.21 -6.57 -7.70
N MET A 323 -12.68 -6.47 -8.93
CA MET A 323 -12.65 -7.58 -9.90
C MET A 323 -11.23 -7.95 -10.33
N THR A 324 -10.34 -6.96 -10.41
CA THR A 324 -8.93 -7.18 -10.71
C THR A 324 -8.12 -7.60 -9.48
N ASN A 325 -8.73 -7.64 -8.29
CA ASN A 325 -8.09 -7.90 -7.00
C ASN A 325 -6.88 -6.98 -6.71
N ALA A 326 -6.85 -5.79 -7.28
CA ALA A 326 -5.80 -4.81 -7.02
C ALA A 326 -5.82 -4.32 -5.55
N ASP A 327 -7.01 -4.20 -4.97
CA ASP A 327 -7.22 -3.90 -3.56
C ASP A 327 -6.66 -4.98 -2.64
N LEU A 328 -6.79 -6.25 -3.00
CA LEU A 328 -6.26 -7.37 -2.22
C LEU A 328 -4.74 -7.47 -2.32
N LEU A 329 -4.15 -7.20 -3.48
CA LEU A 329 -2.70 -7.13 -3.61
C LEU A 329 -2.12 -6.00 -2.76
N ALA A 330 -2.73 -4.82 -2.81
CA ALA A 330 -2.32 -3.69 -1.98
C ALA A 330 -2.50 -3.97 -0.48
N SER A 331 -3.60 -4.64 -0.11
CA SER A 331 -3.84 -5.08 1.27
C SER A 331 -2.77 -6.06 1.73
N THR A 332 -2.43 -7.06 0.92
CA THR A 332 -1.37 -8.02 1.23
C THR A 332 -0.02 -7.33 1.41
N ALA A 333 0.33 -6.39 0.53
CA ALA A 333 1.58 -5.63 0.64
C ALA A 333 1.63 -4.78 1.92
N SER A 334 0.56 -4.04 2.25
CA SER A 334 0.51 -3.25 3.48
C SER A 334 0.46 -4.13 4.75
N GLY A 335 -0.14 -5.32 4.68
CA GLY A 335 -0.10 -6.31 5.75
C GLY A 335 1.31 -6.87 5.98
N GLY A 336 2.04 -7.17 4.91
CA GLY A 336 3.44 -7.55 4.99
C GLY A 336 4.32 -6.46 5.59
N ALA A 337 4.08 -5.19 5.23
CA ALA A 337 4.80 -4.06 5.83
C ALA A 337 4.55 -3.96 7.34
N LEU A 338 3.30 -4.13 7.82
CA LEU A 338 2.99 -4.18 9.24
C LEU A 338 3.71 -5.36 9.93
N ALA A 339 3.65 -6.56 9.35
CA ALA A 339 4.31 -7.74 9.92
C ALA A 339 5.82 -7.54 10.07
N ARG A 340 6.46 -6.92 9.07
CA ARG A 340 7.88 -6.55 9.11
C ARG A 340 8.17 -5.57 10.23
N ASP A 341 7.34 -4.52 10.39
CA ASP A 341 7.54 -3.51 11.44
C ASP A 341 7.44 -4.13 12.84
N LEU A 342 6.54 -5.09 13.06
CA LEU A 342 6.46 -5.84 14.33
C LEU A 342 7.76 -6.62 14.61
N GLN A 343 8.35 -7.28 13.61
CA GLN A 343 9.62 -8.00 13.74
C GLN A 343 10.77 -7.02 14.04
N ASP A 344 10.88 -5.95 13.29
CA ASP A 344 11.89 -4.90 13.48
C ASP A 344 11.76 -4.21 14.84
N ASN A 345 10.53 -4.03 15.33
CA ASN A 345 10.27 -3.46 16.65
C ASN A 345 10.85 -4.36 17.76
N LEU A 346 10.64 -5.68 17.69
CA LEU A 346 11.21 -6.63 18.67
C LEU A 346 12.73 -6.65 18.63
N GLN A 347 13.34 -6.62 17.45
CA GLN A 347 14.81 -6.54 17.32
C GLN A 347 15.36 -5.25 17.94
N ARG A 348 14.72 -4.09 17.66
CA ARG A 348 15.11 -2.81 18.27
C ARG A 348 14.97 -2.81 19.80
N GLN A 349 13.98 -3.51 20.36
CA GLN A 349 13.80 -3.65 21.82
C GLN A 349 14.91 -4.54 22.42
N HIS A 350 15.28 -5.64 21.76
CA HIS A 350 16.41 -6.46 22.18
C HIS A 350 17.72 -5.66 22.15
N GLU A 351 17.97 -4.91 21.09
CA GLU A 351 19.13 -4.01 21.00
C GLU A 351 19.14 -2.93 22.10
N ALA A 352 17.98 -2.38 22.49
CA ALA A 352 17.89 -1.40 23.58
C ALA A 352 18.34 -2.00 24.90
N LEU A 353 17.96 -3.23 25.21
CA LEU A 353 18.41 -3.95 26.41
C LEU A 353 19.91 -4.27 26.35
N THR A 354 20.42 -4.72 25.23
CA THR A 354 21.85 -4.99 25.07
C THR A 354 22.70 -3.72 25.22
N ARG A 355 22.23 -2.58 24.71
CA ARG A 355 22.89 -1.26 24.92
C ARG A 355 22.86 -0.82 26.40
N LEU A 356 21.76 -1.10 27.11
CA LEU A 356 21.68 -0.83 28.55
C LEU A 356 22.76 -1.63 29.32
N HIS A 357 22.92 -2.91 29.04
CA HIS A 357 23.96 -3.74 29.65
C HIS A 357 25.37 -3.31 29.20
N ASP A 358 25.58 -2.94 27.95
CA ASP A 358 26.87 -2.43 27.46
C ASP A 358 27.29 -1.18 28.23
N ARG A 359 26.37 -0.21 28.46
CA ARG A 359 26.67 0.99 29.30
C ARG A 359 27.01 0.60 30.74
N ARG A 360 26.27 -0.33 31.34
CA ARG A 360 26.57 -0.82 32.68
C ARG A 360 27.95 -1.48 32.76
N TRP A 361 28.31 -2.30 31.79
CA TRP A 361 29.63 -2.94 31.74
C TRP A 361 30.76 -1.92 31.61
N LEU A 362 30.58 -0.84 30.87
CA LEU A 362 31.59 0.24 30.76
C LEU A 362 31.85 0.89 32.12
N THR A 363 30.81 1.17 32.91
CA THR A 363 30.96 1.74 34.26
C THR A 363 31.60 0.75 35.23
N LEU A 364 31.22 -0.53 35.18
CA LEU A 364 31.78 -1.59 36.02
C LEU A 364 33.25 -1.89 35.73
N GLN A 365 33.72 -1.75 34.51
CA GLN A 365 35.11 -1.98 34.11
C GLN A 365 36.07 -0.88 34.61
N ASP A 366 35.59 0.31 34.94
CA ASP A 366 36.40 1.40 35.44
C ASP A 366 36.37 1.53 36.98
N ALA A 367 35.46 0.82 37.65
CA ALA A 367 35.30 0.83 39.09
C ALA A 367 36.08 -0.35 39.74
N ALA A 368 37.02 -0.07 40.61
CA ALA A 368 37.60 -1.08 41.49
C ALA A 368 36.57 -1.42 42.58
N ARG A 369 35.98 -2.61 42.51
CA ARG A 369 34.94 -3.07 43.45
C ARG A 369 35.48 -4.10 44.43
N GLU A 370 35.16 -3.92 45.69
CA GLU A 370 35.49 -4.92 46.72
C GLU A 370 34.57 -6.13 46.60
N ALA A 371 35.14 -7.32 46.83
CA ALA A 371 34.37 -8.53 46.88
C ALA A 371 33.26 -8.44 47.95
N GLY A 372 32.04 -8.82 47.59
CA GLY A 372 30.88 -8.70 48.47
C GLY A 372 30.14 -7.37 48.37
N SER A 373 30.60 -6.40 47.57
CA SER A 373 29.87 -5.14 47.39
C SER A 373 28.68 -5.32 46.42
N PHE A 374 27.57 -4.66 46.75
CA PHE A 374 26.39 -4.51 45.90
C PHE A 374 26.34 -3.09 45.36
N ASP A 375 25.85 -2.91 44.14
CA ASP A 375 25.62 -1.62 43.51
C ASP A 375 24.30 -1.69 42.73
N GLY A 376 23.48 -0.65 42.82
CA GLY A 376 22.19 -0.57 42.14
C GLY A 376 22.10 0.68 41.27
N GLU A 377 21.29 0.57 40.23
CA GLU A 377 21.02 1.66 39.31
C GLU A 377 19.53 1.68 38.92
N ILE A 378 18.94 2.85 38.92
CA ILE A 378 17.63 3.10 38.29
C ILE A 378 17.80 4.21 37.28
N GLY A 379 17.09 4.14 36.16
CA GLY A 379 17.20 5.16 35.15
C GLY A 379 15.98 5.26 34.24
N ILE A 380 16.00 6.36 33.49
CA ILE A 380 15.03 6.65 32.44
C ILE A 380 15.79 6.91 31.15
N ASP A 381 15.20 6.50 30.04
CA ASP A 381 15.75 6.77 28.71
C ASP A 381 14.65 7.06 27.69
N GLY A 382 15.02 7.80 26.66
CA GLY A 382 14.23 8.06 25.47
C GLY A 382 15.06 7.78 24.24
N GLU A 383 14.46 7.14 23.25
CA GLU A 383 15.07 6.88 21.95
C GLU A 383 14.20 7.46 20.84
N TYR A 384 14.83 8.03 19.85
CA TYR A 384 14.23 8.54 18.63
C TYR A 384 14.98 8.01 17.43
N ALA A 385 14.28 7.32 16.55
CA ALA A 385 14.76 6.90 15.23
C ALA A 385 13.93 7.64 14.17
N PRO A 386 14.52 8.62 13.46
CA PRO A 386 13.87 9.26 12.33
C PRO A 386 13.75 8.25 11.20
N ASP A 387 12.87 8.53 10.22
CA ASP A 387 12.78 7.76 8.98
C ASP A 387 14.19 7.57 8.43
N GLY A 388 14.77 6.43 8.69
CA GLY A 388 16.09 6.10 8.19
C GLY A 388 15.97 5.92 6.70
N GLY A 389 16.83 6.51 5.89
CA GLY A 389 16.84 6.50 4.44
C GLY A 389 16.82 5.12 3.77
N PHE A 390 15.93 4.23 4.24
CA PHE A 390 15.55 3.03 3.53
C PHE A 390 14.68 3.45 2.35
N ASP A 391 15.07 3.08 1.15
CA ASP A 391 14.26 3.23 -0.08
C ASP A 391 12.99 2.35 -0.07
N THR A 392 12.64 1.76 1.07
CA THR A 392 11.45 0.93 1.22
C THR A 392 10.34 1.72 1.91
N GLU A 393 9.11 1.55 1.45
CA GLU A 393 7.87 2.14 1.98
C GLU A 393 7.61 1.87 3.48
N ALA A 394 8.50 1.16 4.17
CA ALA A 394 8.38 0.66 5.53
C ALA A 394 9.45 1.19 6.50
N SER A 395 9.85 2.46 6.41
CA SER A 395 10.77 3.06 7.39
C SER A 395 10.00 3.93 8.38
N PRO A 396 9.51 3.36 9.50
CA PRO A 396 8.71 4.13 10.44
C PRO A 396 9.57 5.06 11.30
N GLU A 397 9.09 6.27 11.53
CA GLU A 397 9.54 7.09 12.64
C GLU A 397 9.22 6.35 13.95
N ALA A 398 10.25 5.95 14.69
CA ALA A 398 10.10 5.23 15.95
C ALA A 398 10.50 6.12 17.15
N ARG A 399 9.67 6.06 18.20
CA ARG A 399 9.96 6.71 19.50
C ARG A 399 9.75 5.71 20.61
N ARG A 400 10.68 5.70 21.59
CA ARG A 400 10.57 4.88 22.77
C ARG A 400 10.93 5.66 24.02
N TYR A 401 10.29 5.29 25.12
CA TYR A 401 10.60 5.77 26.45
C TYR A 401 10.76 4.56 27.36
N GLY A 402 11.83 4.56 28.17
CA GLY A 402 12.19 3.46 29.03
C GLY A 402 12.33 3.85 30.49
N LEU A 403 11.99 2.88 31.34
CA LEU A 403 12.37 2.84 32.75
C LEU A 403 13.17 1.57 32.96
N HIS A 404 14.29 1.66 33.69
CA HIS A 404 15.08 0.46 34.01
C HIS A 404 15.59 0.48 35.43
N ALA A 405 15.81 -0.70 35.97
CA ALA A 405 16.50 -0.94 37.23
C ALA A 405 17.52 -2.07 37.03
N LEU A 406 18.72 -1.87 37.51
CA LEU A 406 19.79 -2.86 37.50
C LEU A 406 20.34 -3.02 38.91
N GLY A 407 20.84 -4.21 39.21
CA GLY A 407 21.56 -4.49 40.45
C GLY A 407 22.64 -5.51 40.21
N ASP A 408 23.83 -5.31 40.74
CA ASP A 408 24.95 -6.21 40.57
C ASP A 408 25.78 -6.39 41.85
N TYR A 409 26.39 -7.56 41.91
CA TYR A 409 27.17 -8.03 43.06
C TYR A 409 28.57 -8.44 42.64
N ALA A 410 29.58 -7.88 43.27
CA ALA A 410 30.96 -8.21 43.01
C ALA A 410 31.35 -9.50 43.75
N LEU A 411 31.63 -10.55 43.01
CA LEU A 411 32.07 -11.84 43.54
C LEU A 411 33.57 -11.87 43.93
N GLY A 412 34.34 -10.87 43.48
CA GLY A 412 35.79 -10.81 43.60
C GLY A 412 36.49 -11.38 42.38
N ASN A 413 37.83 -11.27 42.35
CA ASN A 413 38.66 -11.72 41.22
C ASN A 413 38.19 -11.19 39.86
N GLY A 414 37.73 -9.95 39.82
CA GLY A 414 37.26 -9.31 38.59
C GLY A 414 35.88 -9.76 38.09
N LEU A 415 35.16 -10.64 38.82
CA LEU A 415 33.86 -11.14 38.43
C LEU A 415 32.71 -10.39 39.13
N VAL A 416 31.81 -9.84 38.30
CA VAL A 416 30.55 -9.20 38.73
C VAL A 416 29.39 -9.94 38.07
N VAL A 417 28.32 -10.17 38.83
CA VAL A 417 27.06 -10.73 38.32
C VAL A 417 25.92 -9.79 38.65
N GLY A 418 24.95 -9.69 37.77
CA GLY A 418 23.82 -8.76 37.97
C GLY A 418 22.55 -9.17 37.25
N GLY A 419 21.51 -8.40 37.51
CA GLY A 419 20.23 -8.52 36.85
C GLY A 419 19.62 -7.17 36.52
N SER A 420 18.72 -7.15 35.57
CA SER A 420 17.99 -5.96 35.10
C SER A 420 16.50 -6.24 34.96
N LEU A 421 15.72 -5.17 35.10
CA LEU A 421 14.31 -5.13 34.77
C LEU A 421 14.05 -3.81 34.03
N SER A 422 13.39 -3.89 32.88
CA SER A 422 13.08 -2.71 32.06
C SER A 422 11.62 -2.74 31.63
N TYR A 423 11.03 -1.56 31.55
CA TYR A 423 9.75 -1.30 30.89
C TYR A 423 9.97 -0.29 29.78
N LEU A 424 9.52 -0.61 28.57
CA LEU A 424 9.60 0.24 27.40
C LEU A 424 8.20 0.50 26.84
N ASN A 425 7.88 1.75 26.56
CA ASN A 425 6.70 2.15 25.80
C ASN A 425 7.15 2.74 24.47
N GLY A 426 6.67 2.21 23.37
CA GLY A 426 7.09 2.56 22.03
C GLY A 426 5.93 2.97 21.13
N ARG A 427 6.25 3.78 20.13
CA ARG A 427 5.35 4.11 19.02
C ARG A 427 6.13 4.19 17.73
N ASP A 428 5.76 3.37 16.76
CA ASP A 428 6.24 3.40 15.41
C ASP A 428 5.14 3.95 14.49
N ARG A 429 5.49 4.89 13.60
CA ARG A 429 4.55 5.49 12.65
C ARG A 429 4.80 4.89 11.28
N LEU A 430 3.76 4.27 10.74
CA LEU A 430 3.74 3.73 9.39
C LEU A 430 3.18 4.76 8.40
N GLU A 431 3.32 4.47 7.11
CA GLU A 431 2.76 5.30 6.05
C GLU A 431 1.24 5.48 6.16
N HIS A 432 0.73 6.53 5.52
CA HIS A 432 -0.71 6.86 5.43
C HIS A 432 -1.44 6.94 6.78
N GLY A 433 -0.68 7.13 7.89
CA GLY A 433 -1.24 7.23 9.25
C GLY A 433 -1.44 5.89 9.95
N GLY A 434 -0.82 4.82 9.44
CA GLY A 434 -0.63 3.58 10.18
C GLY A 434 0.26 3.79 11.40
N LYS A 435 0.18 2.89 12.38
CA LYS A 435 1.01 2.92 13.59
C LYS A 435 1.08 1.58 14.28
N VAL A 436 2.16 1.40 15.06
CA VAL A 436 2.30 0.34 16.05
C VAL A 436 2.64 0.98 17.38
N ASP A 437 1.80 0.80 18.38
CA ASP A 437 2.09 1.12 19.78
C ASP A 437 2.55 -0.17 20.48
N SER A 438 3.61 -0.09 21.30
CA SER A 438 4.17 -1.26 22.00
C SER A 438 4.42 -0.96 23.48
N ASP A 439 4.09 -1.94 24.33
CA ASP A 439 4.37 -1.97 25.76
C ASP A 439 5.17 -3.21 26.10
N THR A 440 6.41 -3.05 26.55
CA THR A 440 7.36 -4.14 26.71
C THR A 440 7.92 -4.22 28.12
N TRP A 441 7.88 -5.41 28.69
CA TRP A 441 8.63 -5.77 29.89
C TRP A 441 9.78 -6.68 29.53
N GLN A 442 11.00 -6.34 30.01
CA GLN A 442 12.20 -7.15 29.79
C GLN A 442 12.90 -7.40 31.10
N ALA A 443 13.42 -8.61 31.28
CA ALA A 443 14.29 -8.99 32.38
C ALA A 443 15.57 -9.61 31.84
N GLY A 444 16.72 -9.28 32.42
CA GLY A 444 18.01 -9.79 32.04
C GLY A 444 18.85 -10.22 33.22
N LEU A 445 19.71 -11.21 33.01
CA LEU A 445 20.81 -11.59 33.89
C LEU A 445 22.11 -11.37 33.15
N TYR A 446 23.12 -10.82 33.82
CA TYR A 446 24.43 -10.61 33.18
C TYR A 446 25.60 -10.93 34.10
N ALA A 447 26.75 -11.21 33.50
CA ALA A 447 28.01 -11.39 34.17
C ALA A 447 29.10 -10.64 33.42
N LEU A 448 30.01 -10.03 34.16
CA LEU A 448 31.21 -9.40 33.63
C LEU A 448 32.44 -9.92 34.37
N TYR A 449 33.39 -10.46 33.63
CA TYR A 449 34.74 -10.75 34.11
C TYR A 449 35.71 -9.73 33.51
N ASN A 450 36.46 -9.04 34.36
CA ASN A 450 37.38 -8.00 33.97
C ASN A 450 38.67 -8.09 34.82
N GLU A 451 39.75 -8.61 34.23
CA GLU A 451 41.05 -8.73 34.88
C GLU A 451 42.16 -8.21 33.97
N GLY A 452 42.76 -7.10 34.39
CA GLY A 452 43.79 -6.41 33.60
C GLY A 452 43.22 -5.84 32.30
N PRO A 453 43.84 -6.10 31.14
CA PRO A 453 43.38 -5.63 29.85
C PRO A 453 42.28 -6.50 29.21
N GLN A 454 42.06 -7.72 29.74
CA GLN A 454 41.12 -8.70 29.18
C GLN A 454 39.76 -8.55 29.87
N TRP A 455 38.71 -8.74 29.10
CA TRP A 455 37.37 -8.75 29.61
C TRP A 455 36.48 -9.76 28.85
N LEU A 456 35.52 -10.31 29.56
CA LEU A 456 34.48 -11.17 29.02
C LEU A 456 33.16 -10.81 29.68
N ALA A 457 32.12 -10.66 28.87
CA ALA A 457 30.76 -10.34 29.32
C ALA A 457 29.78 -11.31 28.69
N GLY A 458 28.76 -11.66 29.45
CA GLY A 458 27.66 -12.49 28.96
C GLY A 458 26.36 -12.04 29.57
N GLU A 459 25.26 -12.28 28.85
CA GLU A 459 23.90 -11.98 29.31
C GLU A 459 22.91 -13.02 28.78
N ALA A 460 21.79 -13.16 29.49
CA ALA A 460 20.59 -13.84 29.04
C ALA A 460 19.39 -12.98 29.37
N SER A 461 18.41 -12.92 28.49
CA SER A 461 17.24 -12.04 28.62
C SER A 461 15.95 -12.71 28.18
N VAL A 462 14.85 -12.19 28.72
CA VAL A 462 13.49 -12.52 28.30
C VAL A 462 12.68 -11.23 28.19
N GLY A 463 11.75 -11.18 27.26
CA GLY A 463 10.87 -10.04 27.05
C GLY A 463 9.45 -10.47 26.68
N HIS A 464 8.49 -9.67 27.08
CA HIS A 464 7.09 -9.78 26.66
C HIS A 464 6.63 -8.41 26.18
N THR A 465 6.02 -8.37 24.99
CA THR A 465 5.53 -7.14 24.36
C THR A 465 4.08 -7.30 23.97
N GLY A 466 3.23 -6.36 24.41
CA GLY A 466 1.90 -6.17 23.85
C GLY A 466 1.96 -5.13 22.72
N PHE A 467 1.30 -5.40 21.63
CA PHE A 467 1.19 -4.53 20.48
C PHE A 467 -0.25 -4.12 20.21
N ASP A 468 -0.49 -2.81 20.07
CA ASP A 468 -1.69 -2.25 19.45
C ASP A 468 -1.33 -1.74 18.06
N THR A 469 -1.96 -2.30 17.03
CA THR A 469 -1.64 -2.02 15.64
C THR A 469 -2.75 -1.25 14.95
N ARG A 470 -2.38 -0.36 14.03
CA ARG A 470 -3.29 0.25 13.06
C ARG A 470 -2.63 0.22 11.69
N ARG A 471 -3.11 -0.63 10.82
CA ARG A 471 -2.71 -0.66 9.42
C ARG A 471 -3.56 0.33 8.62
N ALA A 472 -2.92 1.12 7.76
CA ALA A 472 -3.58 1.96 6.76
C ALA A 472 -3.39 1.35 5.37
N LEU A 473 -4.50 1.29 4.62
CA LEU A 473 -4.51 0.87 3.23
C LEU A 473 -5.01 2.03 2.39
N GLN A 474 -4.13 2.68 1.64
CA GLN A 474 -4.51 3.75 0.73
C GLN A 474 -4.04 3.42 -0.69
N LEU A 475 -4.98 3.43 -1.63
CA LEU A 475 -4.72 3.40 -3.06
C LEU A 475 -5.13 4.72 -3.68
N ARG A 476 -4.30 5.25 -4.56
CA ARG A 476 -4.56 6.49 -5.29
C ARG A 476 -4.24 6.30 -6.77
N ALA A 477 -5.10 6.85 -7.63
CA ALA A 477 -4.80 6.96 -9.05
C ALA A 477 -3.60 7.90 -9.27
N ASN A 478 -2.78 7.62 -10.25
CA ASN A 478 -1.62 8.47 -10.58
C ASN A 478 -2.08 9.88 -11.03
N GLY A 479 -1.86 10.87 -10.18
CA GLY A 479 -2.35 12.25 -10.39
C GLY A 479 -3.87 12.38 -10.33
N GLY A 480 -4.57 11.44 -9.69
CA GLY A 480 -6.02 11.38 -9.63
C GLY A 480 -6.60 11.14 -8.23
N PRO A 481 -7.85 10.64 -8.16
CA PRO A 481 -8.57 10.47 -6.90
C PRO A 481 -7.99 9.38 -6.00
N VAL A 482 -8.40 9.40 -4.74
CA VAL A 482 -8.22 8.27 -3.82
C VAL A 482 -9.21 7.17 -4.20
N LEU A 483 -8.69 6.00 -4.55
CA LEU A 483 -9.48 4.84 -4.98
C LEU A 483 -9.95 4.01 -3.79
N LEU A 484 -9.14 3.98 -2.74
CA LEU A 484 -9.39 3.26 -1.51
C LEU A 484 -8.66 3.94 -0.35
N ASP A 485 -9.34 4.16 0.78
CA ASP A 485 -8.74 4.62 2.04
C ASP A 485 -9.43 3.87 3.18
N GLN A 486 -8.71 2.93 3.79
CA GLN A 486 -9.22 2.08 4.85
C GLN A 486 -8.20 1.95 5.98
N ARG A 487 -8.70 1.76 7.20
CA ARG A 487 -7.88 1.55 8.40
C ARG A 487 -8.39 0.33 9.13
N PHE A 488 -7.44 -0.43 9.68
CA PHE A 488 -7.70 -1.69 10.36
C PHE A 488 -6.94 -1.68 11.68
N ASP A 489 -7.65 -1.83 12.78
CA ASP A 489 -7.08 -1.96 14.12
C ASP A 489 -6.95 -3.46 14.46
N GLY A 490 -5.96 -3.82 15.28
CA GLY A 490 -5.74 -5.17 15.79
C GLY A 490 -4.74 -5.15 16.93
N ASP A 491 -4.70 -6.21 17.71
CA ASP A 491 -3.79 -6.37 18.83
C ASP A 491 -3.12 -7.75 18.83
N THR A 492 -1.90 -7.84 19.35
CA THR A 492 -1.16 -9.10 19.49
C THR A 492 -0.12 -9.02 20.59
N ASP A 493 0.31 -10.17 21.06
CA ASP A 493 1.39 -10.31 22.02
C ASP A 493 2.62 -10.94 21.38
N ALA A 494 3.80 -10.63 21.92
CA ALA A 494 5.04 -11.23 21.50
C ALA A 494 5.92 -11.62 22.69
N PHE A 495 6.70 -12.67 22.50
CA PHE A 495 7.68 -13.15 23.44
C PHE A 495 9.06 -13.22 22.80
N THR A 496 10.07 -12.71 23.54
CA THR A 496 11.48 -12.72 23.10
C THR A 496 12.34 -13.34 24.19
N TRP A 497 13.33 -14.15 23.80
CA TRP A 497 14.42 -14.50 24.69
C TRP A 497 15.73 -14.51 23.91
N GLY A 498 16.85 -14.24 24.62
CA GLY A 498 18.14 -14.20 23.98
C GLY A 498 19.28 -14.47 24.93
N ALA A 499 20.45 -14.73 24.36
CA ALA A 499 21.70 -14.88 25.09
C ALA A 499 22.84 -14.29 24.26
N ARG A 500 23.68 -13.47 24.90
CA ARG A 500 24.83 -12.85 24.24
C ARG A 500 26.11 -13.12 25.04
N VAL A 501 27.21 -13.33 24.33
CA VAL A 501 28.56 -13.36 24.89
C VAL A 501 29.49 -12.49 24.05
N GLN A 502 30.28 -11.65 24.70
CA GLN A 502 31.31 -10.85 24.03
C GLN A 502 32.57 -10.73 24.89
N GLY A 503 33.70 -10.58 24.25
CA GLY A 503 34.97 -10.42 24.94
C GLY A 503 36.00 -9.69 24.11
N GLY A 504 36.97 -9.11 24.77
CA GLY A 504 37.98 -8.31 24.10
C GLY A 504 39.20 -8.00 24.94
N TYR A 505 40.03 -7.12 24.40
CA TYR A 505 41.30 -6.71 24.99
C TYR A 505 41.43 -5.18 24.86
N ASP A 506 41.65 -4.48 25.97
CA ASP A 506 41.77 -3.02 26.02
C ASP A 506 43.23 -2.56 26.16
N PHE A 507 43.71 -1.80 25.23
CA PHE A 507 44.96 -1.06 25.32
C PHE A 507 44.71 0.29 26.01
N THR A 508 45.56 0.68 26.96
CA THR A 508 45.47 1.95 27.64
C THR A 508 46.28 3.03 26.91
N LEU A 509 45.64 4.13 26.56
CA LEU A 509 46.22 5.30 25.90
C LEU A 509 45.89 6.57 26.70
N GLY A 510 46.65 6.82 27.77
CA GLY A 510 46.33 7.93 28.72
C GLY A 510 45.02 7.67 29.46
N GLU A 511 44.08 8.59 29.35
CA GLU A 511 42.73 8.48 29.94
C GLU A 511 41.77 7.63 29.11
N LEU A 512 42.24 7.14 27.98
CA LEU A 512 41.41 6.33 27.05
C LEU A 512 41.85 4.87 27.10
N LYS A 513 40.87 3.98 26.95
CA LYS A 513 41.07 2.55 26.70
C LYS A 513 40.42 2.20 25.35
N THR A 514 41.09 1.43 24.54
CA THR A 514 40.61 1.07 23.19
C THR A 514 41.12 -0.32 22.81
N GLY A 515 40.33 -1.06 22.04
CA GLY A 515 40.78 -2.36 21.61
C GLY A 515 39.76 -3.18 20.84
N PRO A 516 40.20 -4.31 20.30
CA PRO A 516 39.34 -5.22 19.56
C PRO A 516 38.40 -6.01 20.48
N PHE A 517 37.25 -6.38 19.96
CA PHE A 517 36.34 -7.31 20.61
C PHE A 517 35.60 -8.17 19.57
N ALA A 518 35.12 -9.31 20.02
CA ALA A 518 34.24 -10.19 19.24
C ALA A 518 33.05 -10.62 20.10
N GLY A 519 31.95 -10.95 19.47
CA GLY A 519 30.75 -11.36 20.16
C GLY A 519 29.85 -12.29 19.32
N LEU A 520 29.02 -13.04 20.04
CA LEU A 520 27.93 -13.83 19.51
C LEU A 520 26.66 -13.38 20.25
N ASP A 521 25.58 -13.15 19.52
CA ASP A 521 24.27 -12.77 20.04
C ASP A 521 23.21 -13.66 19.39
N TYR A 522 22.47 -14.40 20.22
CA TYR A 522 21.37 -15.23 19.79
C TYR A 522 20.07 -14.70 20.36
N SER A 523 19.04 -14.59 19.54
CA SER A 523 17.70 -14.16 19.93
C SER A 523 16.63 -14.98 19.24
N HIS A 524 15.62 -15.35 20.00
CA HIS A 524 14.41 -16.02 19.52
C HIS A 524 13.21 -15.08 19.68
N TYR A 525 12.42 -14.97 18.64
CA TYR A 525 11.24 -14.10 18.58
C TYR A 525 10.01 -14.90 18.24
N ARG A 526 8.91 -14.65 18.95
CA ARG A 526 7.60 -15.19 18.65
C ARG A 526 6.55 -14.08 18.77
N ILE A 527 5.80 -13.84 17.71
CA ILE A 527 4.62 -12.96 17.69
C ILE A 527 3.42 -13.86 17.53
N ASP A 528 2.44 -13.75 18.42
CA ASP A 528 1.22 -14.55 18.36
C ASP A 528 0.38 -14.15 17.14
N GLY A 529 -0.33 -15.12 16.56
CA GLY A 529 -1.23 -14.86 15.43
C GLY A 529 -2.42 -14.02 15.88
N PHE A 530 -2.85 -13.08 15.04
CA PHE A 530 -3.94 -12.17 15.35
C PHE A 530 -4.83 -11.85 14.15
N HIS A 531 -5.89 -11.11 14.39
CA HIS A 531 -6.83 -10.69 13.36
C HIS A 531 -7.16 -9.22 13.53
N GLU A 532 -7.29 -8.52 12.40
CA GLU A 532 -7.89 -7.20 12.36
C GLU A 532 -9.39 -7.27 12.71
N ASP A 533 -9.91 -6.25 13.38
CA ASP A 533 -11.24 -6.24 13.96
C ASP A 533 -12.36 -6.29 12.92
N GLU A 534 -12.15 -5.67 11.76
CA GLU A 534 -13.14 -5.58 10.71
C GLU A 534 -13.24 -6.86 9.87
N ARG A 535 -14.43 -7.10 9.25
CA ARG A 535 -14.67 -8.22 8.33
C ARG A 535 -14.84 -7.76 6.88
N ARG A 536 -13.99 -6.84 6.44
CA ARG A 536 -13.92 -6.45 5.04
C ARG A 536 -13.03 -7.42 4.26
N ARG A 537 -13.17 -7.45 2.92
CA ARG A 537 -12.34 -8.32 2.06
C ARG A 537 -10.86 -8.00 2.15
N THR A 538 -10.52 -6.75 2.46
CA THR A 538 -9.16 -6.23 2.62
C THR A 538 -8.64 -6.29 4.06
N ALA A 539 -9.45 -6.69 5.04
CA ALA A 539 -9.01 -6.96 6.40
C ALA A 539 -8.29 -8.31 6.47
N LEU A 540 -7.25 -8.41 7.30
CA LEU A 540 -6.33 -9.53 7.33
C LEU A 540 -6.32 -10.23 8.69
N GLY A 541 -6.04 -11.52 8.66
CA GLY A 541 -5.55 -12.31 9.77
C GLY A 541 -4.09 -12.63 9.51
N TYR A 542 -3.30 -12.61 10.55
CA TYR A 542 -1.86 -12.88 10.56
C TYR A 542 -1.61 -14.20 11.29
N GLU A 543 -0.84 -15.08 10.68
CA GLU A 543 -0.40 -16.28 11.35
C GLU A 543 0.68 -15.98 12.41
N GLU A 544 0.92 -16.93 13.32
CA GLU A 544 2.00 -16.82 14.31
C GLU A 544 3.34 -16.72 13.57
N GLN A 545 4.18 -15.75 13.98
CA GLN A 545 5.49 -15.52 13.42
C GLN A 545 6.55 -16.03 14.39
N ARG A 546 7.47 -16.86 13.92
CA ARG A 546 8.62 -17.34 14.70
C ARG A 546 9.88 -17.25 13.87
N PHE A 547 10.91 -16.64 14.41
CA PHE A 547 12.21 -16.53 13.76
C PHE A 547 13.33 -16.42 14.79
N ASP A 548 14.53 -16.80 14.37
CA ASP A 548 15.75 -16.77 15.16
C ASP A 548 16.77 -15.85 14.51
N SER A 549 17.55 -15.15 15.32
CA SER A 549 18.72 -14.40 14.88
C SER A 549 19.96 -14.92 15.62
N LEU A 550 21.04 -15.18 14.91
CA LEU A 550 22.35 -15.51 15.45
C LEU A 550 23.41 -14.62 14.81
N GLU A 551 23.74 -13.55 15.47
CA GLU A 551 24.73 -12.58 14.99
C GLU A 551 26.14 -12.90 15.52
N ALA A 552 27.10 -13.04 14.61
CA ALA A 552 28.52 -13.01 14.94
C ALA A 552 29.08 -11.63 14.64
N SER A 553 29.82 -11.04 15.58
CA SER A 553 30.36 -9.69 15.42
C SER A 553 31.87 -9.62 15.72
N LEU A 554 32.58 -8.77 14.96
CA LEU A 554 33.95 -8.38 15.19
C LEU A 554 34.05 -6.87 15.12
N GLY A 555 34.68 -6.27 16.14
CA GLY A 555 34.68 -4.81 16.23
C GLY A 555 35.86 -4.23 16.97
N TRP A 556 35.84 -2.92 17.07
CA TRP A 556 36.76 -2.10 17.83
C TRP A 556 36.00 -1.14 18.72
N ARG A 557 36.36 -1.06 20.01
CA ARG A 557 35.73 -0.16 20.95
C ARG A 557 36.71 0.87 21.50
N LEU A 558 36.14 2.01 21.95
CA LEU A 558 36.82 3.07 22.65
C LEU A 558 36.00 3.41 23.90
N ARG A 559 36.65 3.65 25.03
CA ARG A 559 36.05 4.21 26.24
C ARG A 559 37.04 5.08 26.98
N GLY A 560 36.54 6.02 27.79
CA GLY A 560 37.40 6.93 28.53
C GLY A 560 36.79 7.39 29.86
N ASN A 561 37.63 7.92 30.71
CA ASN A 561 37.23 8.57 31.95
C ASN A 561 38.00 9.89 32.06
N LEU A 562 37.32 10.99 31.74
CA LEU A 562 37.88 12.34 31.68
C LEU A 562 37.38 13.17 32.87
N PRO A 563 38.20 13.47 33.86
CA PRO A 563 37.78 14.31 35.00
C PRO A 563 37.48 15.74 34.56
N LEU A 564 36.32 16.27 34.95
CA LEU A 564 35.86 17.64 34.69
C LEU A 564 35.54 18.37 35.99
N GLY A 565 36.56 18.61 36.82
CA GLY A 565 36.39 19.20 38.13
C GLY A 565 35.70 18.27 39.12
N ALA A 566 34.47 18.57 39.55
CA ALA A 566 33.67 17.69 40.41
C ALA A 566 32.86 16.65 39.64
N MET A 567 32.85 16.70 38.29
CA MET A 567 32.16 15.81 37.38
C MET A 567 33.16 14.90 36.65
N ALA A 568 32.67 13.86 36.02
CA ALA A 568 33.47 13.02 35.11
C ALA A 568 32.70 12.79 33.83
N LEU A 569 33.39 12.87 32.69
CA LEU A 569 32.85 12.52 31.38
C LEU A 569 33.38 11.16 30.94
N HIS A 570 32.50 10.26 30.66
CA HIS A 570 32.83 8.92 30.14
C HIS A 570 32.43 8.80 28.67
N PRO A 571 33.28 9.23 27.72
CA PRO A 571 33.02 9.00 26.31
C PRO A 571 33.19 7.51 25.97
N TYR A 572 32.34 7.01 25.08
CA TYR A 572 32.42 5.65 24.58
C TYR A 572 31.98 5.56 23.13
N GLY A 573 32.43 4.52 22.44
CA GLY A 573 32.02 4.24 21.09
C GLY A 573 32.50 2.88 20.62
N SER A 574 31.85 2.35 19.63
CA SER A 574 32.23 1.11 18.98
C SER A 574 31.90 1.14 17.49
N LEU A 575 32.70 0.41 16.74
CA LEU A 575 32.45 0.11 15.34
C LEU A 575 32.60 -1.40 15.21
N ARG A 576 31.57 -2.08 14.72
CA ARG A 576 31.56 -3.53 14.54
C ARG A 576 30.96 -3.93 13.21
N TRP A 577 31.51 -4.97 12.64
CA TRP A 577 30.93 -5.69 11.52
C TRP A 577 30.16 -6.88 12.06
N VAL A 578 28.94 -7.07 11.56
CA VAL A 578 28.02 -8.12 11.98
C VAL A 578 27.78 -9.06 10.80
N LYS A 579 27.76 -10.36 11.07
CA LYS A 579 27.32 -11.40 10.15
C LYS A 579 26.14 -12.12 10.80
N GLU A 580 24.98 -12.09 10.15
CA GLU A 580 23.83 -12.89 10.51
C GLU A 580 24.08 -14.35 10.05
N LEU A 581 23.89 -15.29 10.96
CA LEU A 581 24.11 -16.74 10.75
C LEU A 581 22.80 -17.53 10.92
N GLY A 582 21.74 -16.88 11.42
CA GLY A 582 20.39 -17.42 11.58
C GLY A 582 19.45 -16.92 10.48
N ASP A 583 18.15 -17.02 10.74
CA ASP A 583 17.12 -16.54 9.81
C ASP A 583 17.05 -15.00 9.80
N GLY A 584 17.37 -14.36 10.93
CA GLY A 584 17.32 -12.92 11.13
C GLY A 584 15.89 -12.35 11.15
N ARG A 585 15.05 -12.75 10.21
CA ARG A 585 13.61 -12.45 10.13
C ARG A 585 12.91 -13.50 9.25
N LEU A 586 11.57 -13.44 9.17
CA LEU A 586 10.83 -14.21 8.17
C LEU A 586 10.94 -13.50 6.81
N GLU A 587 11.12 -14.27 5.74
CA GLU A 587 11.09 -13.78 4.37
C GLU A 587 9.66 -13.64 3.83
N ASP A 588 8.77 -14.53 4.25
CA ASP A 588 7.36 -14.61 3.84
C ASP A 588 6.43 -14.80 5.03
N LEU A 589 5.19 -14.37 4.89
CA LEU A 589 4.13 -14.60 5.87
C LEU A 589 2.79 -14.88 5.18
N ASP A 590 2.08 -15.91 5.63
CA ASP A 590 0.72 -16.16 5.21
C ASP A 590 -0.25 -15.19 5.89
N LEU A 591 -0.96 -14.42 5.06
CA LEU A 591 -2.03 -13.51 5.45
C LEU A 591 -3.36 -14.05 4.95
N THR A 592 -4.37 -14.07 5.82
CA THR A 592 -5.68 -14.62 5.51
C THR A 592 -6.72 -13.51 5.43
N SER A 593 -7.49 -13.43 4.33
CA SER A 593 -8.60 -12.47 4.22
C SER A 593 -9.69 -12.79 5.25
N ARG A 594 -10.15 -11.76 5.98
CA ARG A 594 -11.21 -11.87 7.00
C ARG A 594 -12.59 -12.12 6.41
N ALA A 595 -12.80 -11.84 5.13
CA ALA A 595 -14.10 -12.01 4.48
C ALA A 595 -14.32 -13.42 3.95
N ASP A 596 -13.33 -14.05 3.32
CA ASP A 596 -13.48 -15.33 2.62
C ASP A 596 -12.49 -16.41 3.05
N GLY A 597 -11.59 -16.13 4.00
CA GLY A 597 -10.60 -17.06 4.53
C GLY A 597 -9.51 -17.48 3.54
N ARG A 598 -9.35 -16.76 2.43
CA ARG A 598 -8.29 -17.07 1.46
C ARG A 598 -6.95 -16.57 1.95
N ALA A 599 -5.97 -17.47 1.95
CA ALA A 599 -4.59 -17.14 2.25
C ALA A 599 -3.88 -16.47 1.06
N ARG A 600 -2.99 -15.53 1.37
CA ARG A 600 -2.10 -14.86 0.44
C ARG A 600 -0.74 -14.73 1.08
N VAL A 601 0.31 -14.98 0.34
CA VAL A 601 1.68 -14.82 0.83
C VAL A 601 2.10 -13.36 0.69
N ALA A 602 2.54 -12.77 1.78
CA ALA A 602 3.20 -11.47 1.79
C ALA A 602 4.72 -11.69 1.84
N GLU A 603 5.43 -11.14 0.86
CA GLU A 603 6.89 -11.10 0.87
C GLU A 603 7.34 -10.02 1.86
N LEU A 604 8.13 -10.39 2.87
CA LEU A 604 8.66 -9.48 3.90
C LEU A 604 10.06 -8.95 3.54
N GLY A 605 10.66 -9.47 2.49
CA GLY A 605 11.99 -9.10 1.99
C GLY A 605 13.10 -9.99 2.54
N ASN A 606 14.25 -9.92 1.91
CA ASN A 606 15.40 -10.73 2.27
C ASN A 606 16.09 -10.22 3.53
N VAL A 607 16.78 -11.10 4.22
CA VAL A 607 17.66 -10.77 5.35
C VAL A 607 19.01 -10.30 4.82
N ASP A 608 19.47 -9.15 5.31
CA ASP A 608 20.87 -8.77 5.07
C ASP A 608 21.78 -9.55 6.01
N GLU A 609 22.57 -10.43 5.42
CA GLU A 609 23.46 -11.30 6.17
C GLU A 609 24.71 -10.56 6.73
N SER A 610 25.03 -9.34 6.28
CA SER A 610 26.30 -8.72 6.60
C SER A 610 26.28 -7.21 6.56
N PHE A 611 26.36 -6.56 7.69
CA PHE A 611 26.26 -5.11 7.83
C PHE A 611 27.17 -4.55 8.92
N GLY A 612 27.30 -3.22 8.96
CA GLY A 612 28.04 -2.49 9.98
C GLY A 612 27.14 -1.88 11.05
N ARG A 613 27.60 -1.87 12.30
CA ARG A 613 27.01 -1.06 13.38
C ARG A 613 28.04 -0.11 13.97
N ALA A 614 27.65 1.15 14.14
CA ALA A 614 28.43 2.17 14.83
C ALA A 614 27.66 2.71 16.03
N GLN A 615 28.34 2.92 17.14
CA GLN A 615 27.82 3.53 18.35
C GLN A 615 28.77 4.63 18.80
N LEU A 616 28.23 5.78 19.21
CA LEU A 616 28.98 6.86 19.80
C LEU A 616 28.15 7.49 20.92
N GLY A 617 28.69 7.55 22.11
CA GLY A 617 27.99 8.12 23.27
C GLY A 617 28.91 8.75 24.29
N ALA A 618 28.30 9.41 25.25
CA ALA A 618 29.00 9.97 26.41
C ALA A 618 28.05 9.97 27.62
N LEU A 619 28.54 9.48 28.74
CA LEU A 619 27.90 9.57 30.05
C LEU A 619 28.62 10.67 30.86
N LEU A 620 27.86 11.69 31.29
CA LEU A 620 28.33 12.72 32.22
C LEU A 620 27.89 12.37 33.64
N ALA A 621 28.81 11.93 34.48
CA ALA A 621 28.60 11.76 35.90
C ALA A 621 28.63 13.16 36.58
N ILE A 622 27.45 13.68 36.91
CA ILE A 622 27.26 14.99 37.53
C ILE A 622 27.64 14.92 39.02
N THR A 623 27.25 13.85 39.68
CA THR A 623 27.65 13.45 41.02
C THR A 623 28.04 11.98 41.01
N PRO A 624 28.59 11.41 42.09
CA PRO A 624 28.82 9.96 42.16
C PRO A 624 27.58 9.12 41.97
N GLN A 625 26.40 9.69 42.24
CA GLN A 625 25.11 8.98 42.11
C GLN A 625 24.35 9.32 40.83
N LEU A 626 24.47 10.53 40.30
CA LEU A 626 23.65 11.01 39.17
C LEU A 626 24.48 11.12 37.90
N GLY A 627 24.07 10.38 36.87
CA GLY A 627 24.60 10.45 35.52
C GLY A 627 23.53 10.81 34.48
N VAL A 628 23.95 11.49 33.40
CA VAL A 628 23.14 11.77 32.21
C VAL A 628 23.94 11.33 30.99
N TYR A 629 23.30 10.66 30.03
CA TYR A 629 23.98 10.22 28.83
C TYR A 629 23.26 10.63 27.56
N VAL A 630 24.04 10.74 26.50
CA VAL A 630 23.58 10.85 25.11
C VAL A 630 24.26 9.80 24.26
N GLU A 631 23.55 9.25 23.30
CA GLU A 631 24.06 8.18 22.42
C GLU A 631 23.47 8.33 21.02
N ALA A 632 24.31 8.07 20.01
CA ALA A 632 23.90 7.92 18.62
C ALA A 632 24.33 6.54 18.13
N ASN A 633 23.42 5.83 17.50
CA ASN A 633 23.63 4.53 16.90
C ASN A 633 23.34 4.61 15.41
N SER A 634 24.06 3.82 14.62
CA SER A 634 23.80 3.69 13.18
C SER A 634 24.05 2.25 12.74
N ARG A 635 23.12 1.75 11.91
CA ARG A 635 23.32 0.57 11.06
C ARG A 635 23.70 1.08 9.67
N PHE A 636 24.72 0.55 9.03
CA PHE A 636 25.20 1.01 7.73
C PHE A 636 25.69 -0.18 6.89
N ALA A 637 25.87 0.04 5.60
CA ALA A 637 26.16 -1.00 4.62
C ALA A 637 25.16 -2.15 4.67
N HIS A 638 23.90 -1.82 4.93
CA HIS A 638 22.77 -2.72 4.92
C HIS A 638 22.04 -2.57 3.58
N ASP A 639 21.55 -3.66 3.00
CA ASP A 639 20.90 -3.67 1.68
C ASP A 639 19.66 -2.75 1.64
N GLU A 640 18.98 -2.61 2.77
CA GLU A 640 17.84 -1.71 2.93
C GLU A 640 18.22 -0.24 3.27
N GLY A 641 19.52 0.11 3.20
CA GLY A 641 20.02 1.46 3.49
C GLY A 641 20.59 1.62 4.89
N SER A 642 20.83 2.88 5.31
CA SER A 642 21.39 3.21 6.62
C SER A 642 20.29 3.65 7.57
N GLN A 643 20.34 3.18 8.81
CA GLN A 643 19.42 3.58 9.87
C GLN A 643 20.19 4.27 10.99
N ALA A 644 19.61 5.31 11.60
CA ALA A 644 20.18 5.98 12.75
C ALA A 644 19.15 6.07 13.88
N SER A 645 19.63 5.98 15.13
CA SER A 645 18.84 6.29 16.31
C SER A 645 19.62 7.15 17.30
N TYR A 646 18.92 7.94 18.08
CA TYR A 646 19.48 8.84 19.07
C TYR A 646 18.81 8.57 20.42
N SER A 647 19.62 8.41 21.47
CA SER A 647 19.13 8.15 22.81
C SER A 647 19.61 9.23 23.78
N LEU A 648 18.75 9.55 24.73
CA LEU A 648 19.05 10.41 25.88
C LEU A 648 18.49 9.76 27.13
N GLY A 649 19.28 9.75 28.22
CA GLY A 649 18.80 9.19 29.46
C GLY A 649 19.48 9.76 30.68
N ALA A 650 18.92 9.43 31.85
CA ALA A 650 19.48 9.74 33.15
C ALA A 650 19.43 8.52 34.05
N GLN A 651 20.46 8.36 34.88
CA GLN A 651 20.60 7.23 35.79
C GLN A 651 21.01 7.68 37.19
N TRP A 652 20.51 6.95 38.18
CA TRP A 652 20.84 7.15 39.59
C TRP A 652 21.41 5.87 40.15
N GLN A 653 22.63 5.94 40.70
CA GLN A 653 23.35 4.84 41.33
C GLN A 653 23.27 4.91 42.85
N PHE A 654 23.18 3.78 43.54
CA PHE A 654 23.07 3.69 45.01
C PHE A 654 23.71 2.43 45.57
#